data_637b1206d54e10b7e695b10e744af04f
#
_entry.id   637b1206d54e10b7e695b10e744af04f
#
_cell.length_a   1.000
_cell.length_b   1.000
_cell.length_c   1.000
_cell.angle_alpha   90.00
_cell.angle_beta   90.00
_cell.angle_gamma   90.00
#
_symmetry.space_group_name_H-M   'P 1'
#
loop_
_entity.id
_entity.type
_entity.pdbx_description
1 polymer ?
#
loop_
_entity_poly.entity_id
_entity_poly.type
_entity_poly.pdbx_seq_one_letter_code
_entity_poly.pdbx_strand_id
1 'polypeptide(L)'
;MDPLSKFIQDQLSVWPLAAANFRALKSMRTRSLTVGGLEAKIQFNPERIASSTADTDEATLAARPCFLCVENRPPEQFHLKFEGRKGRKYNIQVNPFPIFARHLVIARSEHLPQAIWHHLPDMLDFACMYRGYTVYYNGPKSGASAPDHLHFQAIPRWSLPLETAVDAFLENPGQPLSVVKDAKLYHFNGFTRGVYCIKAQTTKSLAKVFYQFLDCCPVPDPGLEPRFNLYAWYKADNSEYRVMVVLRSKLRSHHYYTDGPDHLTIGPGAAEMAGVFVAPKQEDFEKATSAQLEEMLSEVSVSPGDEQMIQSRLTRRQPEIEVGILSAQEIEFEIISDGAGPQRVSVKDGRINYNGTLYDELYFDSVTRSTLFAEPSFILRNVPIGIDFHWQRTQNQKFAGSLKFIAEGDKVTAINRVGLEDYLLSVISSEMSPGASLEFLKAHAVISRSWALARMRDRRNPDQAESAVPHDNYDVCADDHCQRYQGLTPEVGDTVRAAIDQSWGEVLRYDGKICDTRFSKCCGGRTELFSTCWEDRDYPYLQSVKDPYCDCSDKELLAKVLKDYDLETTGFHDWEERYTREELSALVRERTGTDFGTIESLEALERGPSGRIKYLKINGSKCSATIGKELAIRRALSTSHLKSSNFEVSVEDDVFVLRGHGWGHGVGLCQIGAAVMAEKGFDYKQILQHYYRGAEIGK
;
A
#
# COMPACT_ATOMS: atom_id res chain seq x y z
N MET A 1 -19.75 25.08 -37.84
CA MET A 1 -18.38 24.51 -37.79
C MET A 1 -17.97 24.48 -36.32
N ASP A 2 -17.42 23.38 -35.90
CA ASP A 2 -16.89 23.21 -34.53
C ASP A 2 -15.75 24.24 -34.30
N PRO A 3 -15.69 24.91 -33.13
CA PRO A 3 -14.69 25.97 -32.85
C PRO A 3 -13.23 25.53 -33.06
N LEU A 4 -12.89 24.29 -32.76
CA LEU A 4 -11.54 23.77 -33.00
C LEU A 4 -11.24 23.57 -34.49
N SER A 5 -12.24 23.17 -35.28
CA SER A 5 -12.10 23.07 -36.76
C SER A 5 -11.84 24.41 -37.38
N LYS A 6 -12.51 25.46 -36.90
CA LYS A 6 -12.25 26.86 -37.37
C LYS A 6 -10.84 27.29 -36.96
N PHE A 7 -10.45 27.08 -35.74
CA PHE A 7 -9.11 27.42 -35.25
C PHE A 7 -8.00 26.75 -36.09
N ILE A 8 -8.18 25.46 -36.43
CA ILE A 8 -7.21 24.76 -37.28
C ILE A 8 -7.13 25.41 -38.64
N GLN A 9 -8.25 25.77 -39.29
CA GLN A 9 -8.26 26.45 -40.59
C GLN A 9 -7.56 27.80 -40.51
N ASP A 10 -7.88 28.62 -39.50
CA ASP A 10 -7.28 29.93 -39.30
C ASP A 10 -5.76 29.80 -39.11
N GLN A 11 -5.32 28.82 -38.29
CA GLN A 11 -3.90 28.55 -38.06
C GLN A 11 -3.16 28.11 -39.30
N LEU A 12 -3.74 27.20 -40.10
CA LEU A 12 -3.14 26.73 -41.35
C LEU A 12 -3.08 27.82 -42.45
N SER A 13 -3.90 28.86 -42.35
CA SER A 13 -3.84 29.99 -43.29
C SER A 13 -2.63 30.89 -43.09
N VAL A 14 -2.06 30.91 -41.87
CA VAL A 14 -0.97 31.82 -41.49
C VAL A 14 0.35 31.13 -41.17
N TRP A 15 0.37 29.80 -41.05
CA TRP A 15 1.56 29.01 -40.70
C TRP A 15 1.97 28.06 -41.83
N PRO A 16 2.91 28.47 -42.71
CA PRO A 16 3.28 27.70 -43.91
C PRO A 16 3.75 26.28 -43.65
N LEU A 17 4.57 26.06 -42.58
CA LEU A 17 5.07 24.75 -42.19
C LEU A 17 3.91 23.80 -41.86
N ALA A 18 3.04 24.20 -40.98
CA ALA A 18 1.89 23.37 -40.57
C ALA A 18 0.97 23.14 -41.80
N ALA A 19 0.71 24.16 -42.61
CA ALA A 19 -0.10 24.02 -43.82
C ALA A 19 0.48 23.03 -44.82
N ALA A 20 1.80 23.02 -45.01
CA ALA A 20 2.48 22.04 -45.86
C ALA A 20 2.32 20.61 -45.35
N ASN A 21 2.57 20.39 -44.06
CA ASN A 21 2.47 19.07 -43.44
C ASN A 21 1.03 18.53 -43.40
N PHE A 22 0.03 19.38 -43.17
CA PHE A 22 -1.39 18.99 -43.28
C PHE A 22 -1.83 18.69 -44.72
N ARG A 23 -1.22 19.32 -45.73
CA ARG A 23 -1.44 18.95 -47.14
C ARG A 23 -0.80 17.61 -47.47
N ALA A 24 0.44 17.38 -47.04
CA ALA A 24 1.15 16.11 -47.20
C ALA A 24 0.37 14.93 -46.59
N LEU A 25 -0.28 15.15 -45.45
CA LEU A 25 -1.11 14.16 -44.79
C LEU A 25 -2.27 13.65 -45.67
N LYS A 26 -2.84 14.48 -46.56
CA LYS A 26 -3.94 14.09 -47.46
C LYS A 26 -3.52 13.13 -48.57
N SER A 27 -2.26 13.15 -48.99
CA SER A 27 -1.68 12.29 -50.03
C SER A 27 -0.80 11.18 -49.48
N MET A 28 -0.81 10.98 -48.17
CA MET A 28 0.02 10.01 -47.47
C MET A 28 -0.37 8.57 -47.83
N ARG A 29 0.64 7.74 -48.12
CA ARG A 29 0.42 6.30 -48.36
C ARG A 29 0.09 5.58 -47.02
N THR A 30 -0.94 4.75 -47.10
CA THR A 30 -1.33 3.90 -45.95
C THR A 30 -1.60 2.48 -46.45
N ARG A 31 -1.38 1.49 -45.60
CA ARG A 31 -1.83 0.11 -45.82
C ARG A 31 -2.40 -0.48 -44.53
N SER A 32 -3.35 -1.37 -44.67
CA SER A 32 -3.92 -2.14 -43.55
C SER A 32 -3.10 -3.40 -43.30
N LEU A 33 -2.97 -3.76 -42.03
CA LEU A 33 -2.35 -4.99 -41.56
C LEU A 33 -3.19 -5.54 -40.41
N THR A 34 -3.32 -6.85 -40.28
CA THR A 34 -3.91 -7.44 -39.08
C THR A 34 -2.82 -7.56 -38.02
N VAL A 35 -3.00 -6.90 -36.89
CA VAL A 35 -2.07 -6.90 -35.75
C VAL A 35 -2.87 -7.15 -34.47
N GLY A 36 -2.52 -8.20 -33.71
CA GLY A 36 -3.23 -8.54 -32.47
C GLY A 36 -4.74 -8.77 -32.64
N GLY A 37 -5.16 -9.25 -33.82
CA GLY A 37 -6.57 -9.48 -34.14
C GLY A 37 -7.36 -8.23 -34.57
N LEU A 38 -6.73 -7.05 -34.62
CA LEU A 38 -7.35 -5.82 -35.13
C LEU A 38 -6.80 -5.45 -36.51
N GLU A 39 -7.64 -4.80 -37.32
CA GLU A 39 -7.20 -4.15 -38.56
C GLU A 39 -6.47 -2.85 -38.20
N ALA A 40 -5.14 -2.94 -38.09
CA ALA A 40 -4.25 -1.82 -37.84
C ALA A 40 -3.86 -1.11 -39.15
N LYS A 41 -3.40 0.13 -39.02
CA LYS A 41 -2.92 0.93 -40.15
C LYS A 41 -1.45 1.27 -40.00
N ILE A 42 -0.66 1.08 -41.06
CA ILE A 42 0.67 1.67 -41.13
C ILE A 42 0.63 2.81 -42.14
N GLN A 43 1.23 3.94 -41.78
CA GLN A 43 1.28 5.15 -42.66
C GLN A 43 2.73 5.57 -42.88
N PHE A 44 3.06 5.90 -44.10
CA PHE A 44 4.33 6.51 -44.48
C PHE A 44 4.26 8.01 -44.23
N ASN A 45 4.96 8.50 -43.21
CA ASN A 45 4.94 9.92 -42.83
C ASN A 45 6.36 10.43 -42.57
N PRO A 46 7.11 10.85 -43.61
CA PRO A 46 8.51 11.26 -43.49
C PRO A 46 8.68 12.52 -42.62
N GLU A 47 7.68 13.39 -42.54
CA GLU A 47 7.74 14.59 -41.69
C GLU A 47 7.81 14.28 -40.19
N ARG A 48 7.53 13.04 -39.82
CA ARG A 48 7.60 12.58 -38.43
C ARG A 48 8.99 12.10 -38.01
N ILE A 49 9.99 12.07 -38.91
CA ILE A 49 11.32 11.52 -38.58
C ILE A 49 11.91 12.16 -37.31
N ALA A 50 11.89 13.49 -37.22
CA ALA A 50 12.41 14.22 -36.07
C ALA A 50 11.71 13.85 -34.74
N SER A 51 10.38 13.63 -34.78
CA SER A 51 9.62 13.24 -33.59
C SER A 51 9.80 11.75 -33.22
N SER A 52 9.93 10.88 -34.24
CA SER A 52 10.09 9.42 -34.03
C SER A 52 11.51 9.06 -33.56
N THR A 53 12.51 9.89 -33.86
CA THR A 53 13.90 9.71 -33.44
C THR A 53 14.33 10.66 -32.33
N ALA A 54 13.40 11.44 -31.75
CA ALA A 54 13.72 12.38 -30.69
C ALA A 54 14.39 11.66 -29.51
N ASP A 55 15.53 12.20 -29.08
CA ASP A 55 16.16 11.80 -27.83
C ASP A 55 15.51 12.54 -26.67
N THR A 56 15.18 11.79 -25.62
CA THR A 56 14.49 12.29 -24.43
C THR A 56 15.28 11.98 -23.15
N ASP A 57 16.60 11.80 -23.25
CA ASP A 57 17.47 11.74 -22.09
C ASP A 57 17.50 13.10 -21.34
N GLU A 58 17.85 13.07 -20.07
CA GLU A 58 17.83 14.26 -19.21
C GLU A 58 18.77 15.37 -19.70
N ALA A 59 19.94 15.00 -20.24
CA ALA A 59 20.91 15.97 -20.72
C ALA A 59 20.39 16.68 -21.97
N THR A 60 19.81 15.95 -22.93
CA THR A 60 19.20 16.51 -24.13
C THR A 60 18.00 17.41 -23.78
N LEU A 61 17.16 16.98 -22.84
CA LEU A 61 16.01 17.79 -22.40
C LEU A 61 16.45 19.09 -21.72
N ALA A 62 17.47 19.04 -20.87
CA ALA A 62 18.00 20.22 -20.19
C ALA A 62 18.68 21.22 -21.15
N ALA A 63 19.27 20.74 -22.24
CA ALA A 63 19.99 21.56 -23.19
C ALA A 63 19.10 22.28 -24.23
N ARG A 64 17.84 21.85 -24.42
CA ARG A 64 16.95 22.42 -25.42
C ARG A 64 15.89 23.37 -24.84
N PRO A 65 15.55 24.47 -25.55
CA PRO A 65 14.34 25.21 -25.21
C PRO A 65 13.09 24.35 -25.37
N CYS A 66 12.19 24.40 -24.39
CA CYS A 66 10.93 23.67 -24.49
C CYS A 66 10.02 24.27 -25.57
N PHE A 67 9.74 23.53 -26.62
CA PHE A 67 8.92 24.00 -27.75
C PHE A 67 7.42 24.10 -27.44
N LEU A 68 6.97 23.65 -26.29
CA LEU A 68 5.59 23.83 -25.82
C LEU A 68 5.39 25.12 -25.02
N CYS A 69 6.45 25.71 -24.50
CA CYS A 69 6.40 27.00 -23.83
C CYS A 69 6.11 28.15 -24.80
N VAL A 70 5.27 29.10 -24.40
CA VAL A 70 4.80 30.19 -25.27
C VAL A 70 5.95 31.02 -25.85
N GLU A 71 6.96 31.28 -25.03
CA GLU A 71 8.15 32.08 -25.34
C GLU A 71 9.06 31.45 -26.40
N ASN A 72 8.98 30.15 -26.62
CA ASN A 72 9.84 29.42 -27.57
C ASN A 72 9.14 29.03 -28.87
N ARG A 73 7.89 29.46 -29.05
CA ARG A 73 7.08 29.10 -30.22
C ARG A 73 7.36 30.01 -31.40
N PRO A 74 7.16 29.51 -32.64
CA PRO A 74 7.13 30.36 -33.80
C PRO A 74 6.05 31.46 -33.69
N PRO A 75 6.30 32.68 -34.17
CA PRO A 75 5.32 33.78 -34.10
C PRO A 75 3.98 33.46 -34.77
N GLU A 76 3.99 32.58 -35.75
CA GLU A 76 2.81 32.14 -36.51
C GLU A 76 1.95 31.15 -35.74
N GLN A 77 2.48 30.53 -34.67
CA GLN A 77 1.76 29.51 -33.88
C GLN A 77 0.86 30.16 -32.86
N PHE A 78 -0.41 30.29 -33.16
CA PHE A 78 -1.43 30.75 -32.21
C PHE A 78 -1.86 29.63 -31.24
N HIS A 79 -2.61 30.01 -30.19
CA HIS A 79 -3.24 29.07 -29.32
C HIS A 79 -4.61 29.57 -28.85
N LEU A 80 -5.52 28.65 -28.55
CA LEU A 80 -6.73 28.92 -27.78
C LEU A 80 -6.47 28.57 -26.34
N LYS A 81 -7.15 29.26 -25.44
CA LYS A 81 -7.08 28.96 -24.00
C LYS A 81 -8.15 27.94 -23.62
N PHE A 82 -7.77 26.98 -22.81
CA PHE A 82 -8.66 26.08 -22.12
C PHE A 82 -8.40 26.20 -20.62
N GLU A 83 -9.47 26.40 -19.86
CA GLU A 83 -9.39 26.44 -18.39
C GLU A 83 -9.89 25.12 -17.82
N GLY A 84 -9.02 24.41 -17.16
CA GLY A 84 -9.31 23.22 -16.38
C GLY A 84 -9.74 23.54 -14.96
N ARG A 85 -9.88 22.51 -14.14
CA ARG A 85 -10.35 22.66 -12.75
C ARG A 85 -9.35 23.43 -11.90
N LYS A 86 -9.85 24.07 -10.83
CA LYS A 86 -9.05 24.87 -9.91
C LYS A 86 -8.21 25.97 -10.62
N GLY A 87 -8.72 26.53 -11.72
CA GLY A 87 -8.07 27.59 -12.46
C GLY A 87 -6.80 27.18 -13.23
N ARG A 88 -6.60 25.87 -13.46
CA ARG A 88 -5.47 25.39 -14.27
C ARG A 88 -5.65 25.79 -15.73
N LYS A 89 -4.61 26.39 -16.30
CA LYS A 89 -4.67 26.95 -17.66
C LYS A 89 -3.90 26.06 -18.65
N TYR A 90 -4.48 25.88 -19.82
CA TYR A 90 -3.90 25.12 -20.93
C TYR A 90 -3.98 25.93 -22.21
N ASN A 91 -3.02 25.69 -23.11
CA ASN A 91 -2.95 26.25 -24.44
C ASN A 91 -3.24 25.16 -25.48
N ILE A 92 -4.33 25.31 -26.22
CA ILE A 92 -4.66 24.42 -27.34
C ILE A 92 -3.91 24.92 -28.58
N GLN A 93 -3.12 24.05 -29.20
CA GLN A 93 -2.25 24.35 -30.33
C GLN A 93 -2.46 23.32 -31.44
N VAL A 94 -2.25 23.75 -32.70
CA VAL A 94 -2.16 22.82 -33.81
C VAL A 94 -0.82 22.08 -33.74
N ASN A 95 -0.82 20.76 -33.90
CA ASN A 95 0.41 20.00 -34.00
C ASN A 95 1.02 20.21 -35.39
N PRO A 96 2.24 20.82 -35.53
CA PRO A 96 2.82 21.12 -36.82
C PRO A 96 3.24 19.87 -37.61
N PHE A 97 3.40 18.72 -36.95
CA PHE A 97 3.75 17.42 -37.55
C PHE A 97 2.62 16.41 -37.33
N PRO A 98 1.47 16.58 -38.03
CA PRO A 98 0.26 15.81 -37.70
C PRO A 98 0.40 14.33 -38.10
N ILE A 99 -0.26 13.46 -37.33
CA ILE A 99 -0.54 12.06 -37.68
C ILE A 99 -1.99 11.95 -38.21
N PHE A 100 -2.86 12.86 -37.76
CA PHE A 100 -4.30 12.85 -38.04
C PHE A 100 -4.79 14.19 -38.57
N ALA A 101 -5.89 14.17 -39.32
CA ALA A 101 -6.41 15.35 -40.05
C ALA A 101 -6.76 16.57 -39.18
N ARG A 102 -7.02 16.36 -37.90
CA ARG A 102 -7.28 17.41 -36.89
C ARG A 102 -6.51 17.08 -35.63
N HIS A 103 -5.20 17.29 -35.66
CA HIS A 103 -4.28 16.93 -34.59
C HIS A 103 -3.90 18.16 -33.77
N LEU A 104 -4.30 18.17 -32.49
CA LEU A 104 -4.08 19.27 -31.55
C LEU A 104 -3.19 18.82 -30.38
N VAL A 105 -2.49 19.78 -29.80
CA VAL A 105 -1.75 19.64 -28.56
C VAL A 105 -2.37 20.55 -27.49
N ILE A 106 -2.66 20.06 -26.33
CA ILE A 106 -3.22 20.80 -25.20
C ILE A 106 -2.15 20.83 -24.10
N ALA A 107 -1.29 21.85 -24.16
CA ALA A 107 -0.17 21.98 -23.24
C ALA A 107 -0.53 22.83 -22.03
N ARG A 108 -0.05 22.45 -20.86
CA ARG A 108 -0.14 23.26 -19.64
C ARG A 108 0.50 24.63 -19.92
N SER A 109 -0.10 25.74 -19.44
CA SER A 109 0.49 27.07 -19.63
C SER A 109 1.77 27.29 -18.83
N GLU A 110 1.91 26.57 -17.72
CA GLU A 110 3.12 26.53 -16.90
C GLU A 110 4.00 25.35 -17.35
N HIS A 111 5.31 25.52 -17.33
CA HIS A 111 6.26 24.44 -17.60
C HIS A 111 6.33 23.50 -16.40
N LEU A 112 5.67 22.35 -16.51
CA LEU A 112 5.60 21.30 -15.49
C LEU A 112 5.92 19.96 -16.14
N PRO A 113 6.58 19.03 -15.43
CA PRO A 113 6.88 17.69 -15.95
C PRO A 113 5.59 16.94 -16.36
N GLN A 114 5.74 16.02 -17.32
CA GLN A 114 4.66 15.15 -17.77
C GLN A 114 4.22 14.21 -16.67
N ALA A 115 3.04 14.44 -16.10
CA ALA A 115 2.40 13.60 -15.08
C ALA A 115 0.88 13.76 -15.16
N ILE A 116 0.14 12.64 -15.12
CA ILE A 116 -1.33 12.67 -15.17
C ILE A 116 -1.96 13.02 -13.82
N TRP A 117 -1.21 12.87 -12.74
CA TRP A 117 -1.68 13.10 -11.38
C TRP A 117 -2.32 14.50 -11.23
N HIS A 118 -3.54 14.55 -10.74
CA HIS A 118 -4.43 15.72 -10.66
C HIS A 118 -4.95 16.28 -12.00
N HIS A 119 -4.45 15.84 -13.15
CA HIS A 119 -4.78 16.39 -14.47
C HIS A 119 -5.77 15.56 -15.28
N LEU A 120 -6.01 14.29 -14.91
CA LEU A 120 -7.04 13.47 -15.57
C LEU A 120 -8.42 14.13 -15.62
N PRO A 121 -8.94 14.78 -14.54
CA PRO A 121 -10.23 15.45 -14.63
C PRO A 121 -10.29 16.56 -15.69
N ASP A 122 -9.20 17.29 -15.94
CA ASP A 122 -9.14 18.32 -16.98
C ASP A 122 -9.16 17.71 -18.37
N MET A 123 -8.46 16.59 -18.57
CA MET A 123 -8.50 15.79 -19.80
C MET A 123 -9.92 15.30 -20.12
N LEU A 124 -10.64 14.83 -19.08
CA LEU A 124 -12.03 14.38 -19.22
C LEU A 124 -12.99 15.55 -19.53
N ASP A 125 -12.80 16.70 -18.89
CA ASP A 125 -13.60 17.89 -19.14
C ASP A 125 -13.39 18.38 -20.57
N PHE A 126 -12.16 18.33 -21.10
CA PHE A 126 -11.86 18.62 -22.50
C PHE A 126 -12.58 17.66 -23.45
N ALA A 127 -12.51 16.34 -23.18
CA ALA A 127 -13.19 15.34 -24.00
C ALA A 127 -14.74 15.52 -24.02
N CYS A 128 -15.31 15.92 -22.88
CA CYS A 128 -16.75 16.23 -22.78
C CYS A 128 -17.13 17.50 -23.55
N MET A 129 -16.28 18.53 -23.48
CA MET A 129 -16.51 19.80 -24.19
C MET A 129 -16.41 19.63 -25.70
N TYR A 130 -15.44 18.83 -26.17
CA TYR A 130 -15.15 18.60 -27.59
C TYR A 130 -15.41 17.15 -28.01
N ARG A 131 -16.68 16.73 -27.96
CA ARG A 131 -17.17 15.35 -28.14
C ARG A 131 -16.75 14.66 -29.46
N GLY A 132 -16.37 15.43 -30.47
CA GLY A 132 -15.84 14.91 -31.74
C GLY A 132 -14.37 14.51 -31.70
N TYR A 133 -13.74 14.59 -30.53
CA TYR A 133 -12.32 14.27 -30.31
C TYR A 133 -12.11 13.16 -29.32
N THR A 134 -11.07 12.35 -29.57
CA THR A 134 -10.43 11.50 -28.58
C THR A 134 -9.19 12.22 -28.08
N VAL A 135 -9.08 12.35 -26.75
CA VAL A 135 -7.93 12.96 -26.11
C VAL A 135 -7.00 11.85 -25.65
N TYR A 136 -5.70 11.99 -25.90
CA TYR A 136 -4.75 11.01 -25.43
C TYR A 136 -3.54 11.63 -24.73
N TYR A 137 -2.87 10.81 -23.96
CA TYR A 137 -1.71 11.17 -23.14
C TYR A 137 -0.62 10.11 -23.29
N ASN A 138 0.61 10.56 -23.52
CA ASN A 138 1.79 9.73 -23.44
C ASN A 138 2.46 9.96 -22.08
N GLY A 139 2.62 8.91 -21.27
CA GLY A 139 3.41 8.99 -20.04
C GLY A 139 4.88 9.35 -20.31
N PRO A 140 5.64 9.81 -19.32
CA PRO A 140 7.01 10.32 -19.46
C PRO A 140 7.98 9.35 -20.18
N LYS A 141 7.87 8.07 -19.92
CA LYS A 141 8.66 6.98 -20.53
C LYS A 141 7.82 6.11 -21.47
N SER A 142 6.73 6.66 -22.04
CA SER A 142 5.74 5.94 -22.85
C SER A 142 5.48 6.59 -24.20
N GLY A 143 6.48 7.28 -24.76
CA GLY A 143 6.40 7.89 -26.08
C GLY A 143 6.09 9.39 -26.08
N ALA A 144 6.17 10.07 -24.94
CA ALA A 144 6.14 11.53 -24.89
C ALA A 144 7.42 12.11 -25.51
N SER A 145 7.28 12.98 -26.53
CA SER A 145 8.40 13.71 -27.15
C SER A 145 8.83 14.95 -26.34
N ALA A 146 8.00 15.40 -25.41
CA ALA A 146 8.28 16.47 -24.45
C ALA A 146 7.88 16.01 -23.04
N PRO A 147 8.62 15.06 -22.41
CA PRO A 147 8.32 14.59 -21.06
C PRO A 147 8.60 15.63 -19.97
N ASP A 148 9.27 16.72 -20.31
CA ASP A 148 9.55 17.89 -19.50
C ASP A 148 8.37 18.88 -19.40
N HIS A 149 7.33 18.72 -20.24
CA HIS A 149 6.19 19.64 -20.26
C HIS A 149 4.83 18.92 -20.39
N LEU A 150 4.00 19.03 -19.37
CA LEU A 150 2.68 18.40 -19.31
C LEU A 150 1.79 18.83 -20.49
N HIS A 151 1.36 17.85 -21.25
CA HIS A 151 0.47 18.05 -22.37
C HIS A 151 -0.40 16.83 -22.66
N PHE A 152 -1.58 17.08 -23.22
CA PHE A 152 -2.44 16.08 -23.87
C PHE A 152 -2.41 16.31 -25.37
N GLN A 153 -2.92 15.36 -26.13
CA GLN A 153 -3.15 15.52 -27.55
C GLN A 153 -4.60 15.17 -27.89
N ALA A 154 -5.19 15.82 -28.87
CA ALA A 154 -6.56 15.56 -29.31
C ALA A 154 -6.63 15.30 -30.81
N ILE A 155 -7.39 14.28 -31.19
CA ILE A 155 -7.57 13.82 -32.56
C ILE A 155 -9.05 13.53 -32.84
N PRO A 156 -9.50 13.47 -34.11
CA PRO A 156 -10.88 13.08 -34.38
C PRO A 156 -11.22 11.71 -33.77
N ARG A 157 -12.43 11.58 -33.24
CA ARG A 157 -12.99 10.27 -32.82
C ARG A 157 -12.86 9.25 -33.95
N TRP A 158 -12.70 7.97 -33.58
CA TRP A 158 -12.61 6.84 -34.51
C TRP A 158 -11.37 6.85 -35.41
N SER A 159 -10.34 7.63 -35.05
CA SER A 159 -9.06 7.62 -35.75
C SER A 159 -8.18 6.42 -35.38
N LEU A 160 -8.45 5.80 -34.24
CA LEU A 160 -7.65 4.71 -33.68
C LEU A 160 -8.43 3.39 -33.74
N PRO A 161 -7.89 2.34 -34.39
CA PRO A 161 -8.53 1.01 -34.42
C PRO A 161 -8.90 0.46 -33.04
N LEU A 162 -8.00 0.57 -32.06
CA LEU A 162 -8.24 0.09 -30.71
C LEU A 162 -9.36 0.87 -29.99
N GLU A 163 -9.50 2.19 -30.24
CA GLU A 163 -10.62 2.97 -29.72
C GLU A 163 -11.96 2.38 -30.16
N THR A 164 -12.07 2.03 -31.45
CA THR A 164 -13.29 1.45 -32.02
C THR A 164 -13.62 0.08 -31.39
N ALA A 165 -12.60 -0.77 -31.21
CA ALA A 165 -12.78 -2.08 -30.61
C ALA A 165 -13.17 -1.98 -29.14
N VAL A 166 -12.52 -1.09 -28.37
CA VAL A 166 -12.82 -0.87 -26.96
C VAL A 166 -14.18 -0.21 -26.76
N ASP A 167 -14.56 0.75 -27.61
CA ASP A 167 -15.88 1.38 -27.53
C ASP A 167 -17.01 0.37 -27.74
N ALA A 168 -16.84 -0.56 -28.71
CA ALA A 168 -17.78 -1.68 -28.93
C ALA A 168 -17.78 -2.66 -27.75
N PHE A 169 -16.62 -3.03 -27.21
CA PHE A 169 -16.50 -3.89 -26.04
C PHE A 169 -17.23 -3.31 -24.82
N LEU A 170 -17.14 -2.01 -24.58
CA LEU A 170 -17.76 -1.35 -23.43
C LEU A 170 -19.30 -1.30 -23.49
N GLU A 171 -19.93 -1.64 -24.61
CA GLU A 171 -21.39 -1.82 -24.67
C GLU A 171 -21.85 -3.05 -23.88
N ASN A 172 -21.05 -4.14 -23.89
CA ASN A 172 -21.34 -5.36 -23.14
C ASN A 172 -20.04 -6.01 -22.61
N PRO A 173 -19.36 -5.38 -21.63
CA PRO A 173 -18.01 -5.77 -21.22
C PRO A 173 -17.95 -6.92 -20.21
N GLY A 174 -19.07 -7.52 -19.80
CA GLY A 174 -19.14 -8.55 -18.77
C GLY A 174 -18.93 -8.01 -17.36
N GLN A 175 -18.29 -8.82 -16.49
CA GLN A 175 -18.07 -8.44 -15.09
C GLN A 175 -16.89 -7.48 -14.95
N PRO A 176 -17.04 -6.38 -14.17
CA PRO A 176 -15.95 -5.46 -13.91
C PRO A 176 -14.94 -6.04 -12.90
N LEU A 177 -13.67 -5.72 -13.08
CA LEU A 177 -12.60 -6.02 -12.10
C LEU A 177 -12.72 -5.18 -10.83
N SER A 178 -13.14 -3.92 -10.97
CA SER A 178 -13.34 -2.99 -9.87
C SER A 178 -14.54 -2.08 -10.12
N VAL A 179 -15.25 -1.71 -9.05
CA VAL A 179 -16.41 -0.81 -9.07
C VAL A 179 -16.27 0.22 -7.95
N VAL A 180 -16.38 1.51 -8.30
CA VAL A 180 -16.48 2.60 -7.32
C VAL A 180 -17.63 3.50 -7.73
N LYS A 181 -18.74 3.44 -7.02
CA LYS A 181 -19.99 4.14 -7.35
C LYS A 181 -20.46 3.77 -8.77
N ASP A 182 -20.54 4.75 -9.68
CA ASP A 182 -20.92 4.58 -11.08
C ASP A 182 -19.75 4.17 -11.99
N ALA A 183 -18.52 4.29 -11.53
CA ALA A 183 -17.34 3.94 -12.30
C ALA A 183 -17.03 2.43 -12.23
N LYS A 184 -16.73 1.84 -13.39
CA LYS A 184 -16.43 0.43 -13.55
C LYS A 184 -15.19 0.24 -14.40
N LEU A 185 -14.25 -0.59 -13.91
CA LEU A 185 -13.00 -0.96 -14.58
C LEU A 185 -13.10 -2.36 -15.17
N TYR A 186 -12.64 -2.51 -16.40
CA TYR A 186 -12.64 -3.77 -17.15
C TYR A 186 -11.26 -4.02 -17.75
N HIS A 187 -10.97 -5.28 -18.06
CA HIS A 187 -9.82 -5.70 -18.84
C HIS A 187 -10.24 -6.06 -20.25
N PHE A 188 -9.51 -5.59 -21.25
CA PHE A 188 -9.77 -5.86 -22.68
C PHE A 188 -8.65 -6.75 -23.25
N ASN A 189 -9.02 -7.96 -23.68
CA ASN A 189 -8.09 -8.98 -24.20
C ASN A 189 -8.01 -9.03 -25.74
N GLY A 190 -8.33 -7.96 -26.43
CA GLY A 190 -8.55 -8.00 -27.89
C GLY A 190 -7.43 -7.43 -28.77
N PHE A 191 -6.24 -7.10 -28.25
CA PHE A 191 -5.17 -6.49 -29.04
C PHE A 191 -3.78 -6.82 -28.51
N THR A 192 -3.31 -6.07 -27.50
CA THR A 192 -2.07 -6.33 -26.78
C THR A 192 -2.35 -6.50 -25.30
N ARG A 193 -1.37 -6.96 -24.52
CA ARG A 193 -1.50 -7.08 -23.06
C ARG A 193 -1.60 -5.73 -22.37
N GLY A 194 -2.20 -5.71 -21.19
CA GLY A 194 -2.27 -4.52 -20.35
C GLY A 194 -3.24 -3.44 -20.84
N VAL A 195 -4.30 -3.80 -21.58
CA VAL A 195 -5.37 -2.88 -21.97
C VAL A 195 -6.50 -2.91 -20.95
N TYR A 196 -6.70 -1.78 -20.27
CA TYR A 196 -7.77 -1.61 -19.30
C TYR A 196 -8.70 -0.48 -19.69
N CYS A 197 -9.99 -0.63 -19.36
CA CYS A 197 -11.02 0.31 -19.78
C CYS A 197 -11.88 0.72 -18.60
N ILE A 198 -12.16 2.00 -18.47
CA ILE A 198 -13.03 2.54 -17.43
C ILE A 198 -14.19 3.28 -18.06
N LYS A 199 -15.40 3.05 -17.57
CA LYS A 199 -16.57 3.87 -17.91
C LYS A 199 -17.26 4.40 -16.66
N ALA A 200 -17.74 5.64 -16.72
CA ALA A 200 -18.44 6.30 -15.61
C ALA A 200 -19.29 7.47 -16.11
N GLN A 201 -20.31 7.85 -15.35
CA GLN A 201 -21.10 9.06 -15.59
C GLN A 201 -20.48 10.30 -14.94
N THR A 202 -19.63 10.13 -13.92
CA THR A 202 -18.99 11.23 -13.22
C THR A 202 -17.46 11.16 -13.31
N THR A 203 -16.82 12.30 -13.52
CA THR A 203 -15.37 12.42 -13.55
C THR A 203 -14.73 12.10 -12.20
N LYS A 204 -15.44 12.34 -11.08
CA LYS A 204 -14.96 12.08 -9.71
C LYS A 204 -14.78 10.60 -9.46
N SER A 205 -15.78 9.79 -9.76
CA SER A 205 -15.70 8.32 -9.58
C SER A 205 -14.77 7.68 -10.59
N LEU A 206 -14.73 8.18 -11.85
CA LEU A 206 -13.77 7.72 -12.84
C LEU A 206 -12.34 7.95 -12.40
N ALA A 207 -12.00 9.18 -11.97
CA ALA A 207 -10.66 9.50 -11.49
C ALA A 207 -10.27 8.64 -10.29
N LYS A 208 -11.21 8.36 -9.38
CA LYS A 208 -10.96 7.50 -8.22
C LYS A 208 -10.59 6.08 -8.64
N VAL A 209 -11.36 5.46 -9.54
CA VAL A 209 -11.06 4.10 -10.06
C VAL A 209 -9.73 4.10 -10.82
N PHE A 210 -9.46 5.13 -11.63
CA PHE A 210 -8.24 5.24 -12.39
C PHE A 210 -6.99 5.30 -11.49
N TYR A 211 -6.99 6.15 -10.46
CA TYR A 211 -5.84 6.23 -9.55
C TYR A 211 -5.68 4.96 -8.72
N GLN A 212 -6.77 4.36 -8.26
CA GLN A 212 -6.72 3.05 -7.61
C GLN A 212 -6.16 1.95 -8.52
N PHE A 213 -6.45 2.00 -9.80
CA PHE A 213 -5.86 1.11 -10.79
C PHE A 213 -4.35 1.36 -10.96
N LEU A 214 -3.92 2.64 -11.04
CA LEU A 214 -2.49 2.96 -11.13
C LEU A 214 -1.70 2.48 -9.92
N ASP A 215 -2.28 2.53 -8.71
CA ASP A 215 -1.67 1.99 -7.48
C ASP A 215 -1.40 0.48 -7.56
N CYS A 216 -2.16 -0.25 -8.39
CA CYS A 216 -1.94 -1.68 -8.63
C CYS A 216 -0.85 -1.95 -9.67
N CYS A 217 -0.42 -0.95 -10.44
CA CYS A 217 0.53 -1.11 -11.53
C CYS A 217 1.99 -1.04 -11.05
N PRO A 218 2.93 -1.71 -11.72
CA PRO A 218 4.36 -1.57 -11.43
C PRO A 218 4.85 -0.17 -11.79
N VAL A 219 5.74 0.38 -10.96
CA VAL A 219 6.43 1.66 -11.18
C VAL A 219 7.91 1.37 -11.37
N PRO A 220 8.38 1.13 -12.60
CA PRO A 220 9.76 0.76 -12.87
C PRO A 220 10.76 1.92 -12.71
N ASP A 221 10.28 3.17 -12.79
CA ASP A 221 11.10 4.37 -12.70
C ASP A 221 10.77 5.10 -11.38
N PRO A 222 11.66 5.09 -10.37
CA PRO A 222 11.40 5.75 -9.08
C PRO A 222 11.05 7.24 -9.25
N GLY A 223 10.01 7.70 -8.54
CA GLY A 223 9.56 9.09 -8.59
C GLY A 223 8.73 9.46 -9.82
N LEU A 224 8.48 8.53 -10.73
CA LEU A 224 7.57 8.70 -11.86
C LEU A 224 6.27 7.91 -11.66
N GLU A 225 5.29 8.18 -12.52
CA GLU A 225 4.08 7.37 -12.62
C GLU A 225 4.36 6.03 -13.35
N PRO A 226 3.47 5.01 -13.24
CA PRO A 226 3.55 3.81 -14.07
C PRO A 226 3.66 4.17 -15.56
N ARG A 227 4.27 3.29 -16.34
CA ARG A 227 4.38 3.53 -17.79
C ARG A 227 3.08 3.15 -18.50
N PHE A 228 2.44 4.10 -19.15
CA PHE A 228 1.19 3.86 -19.90
C PHE A 228 0.95 4.93 -20.98
N ASN A 229 0.06 4.57 -21.90
CA ASN A 229 -0.64 5.50 -22.78
C ASN A 229 -2.12 5.54 -22.36
N LEU A 230 -2.72 6.73 -22.34
CA LEU A 230 -4.08 6.97 -21.88
C LEU A 230 -4.90 7.63 -22.98
N TYR A 231 -6.15 7.20 -23.11
CA TYR A 231 -7.09 7.74 -24.09
C TYR A 231 -8.42 8.00 -23.39
N ALA A 232 -9.04 9.13 -23.70
CA ALA A 232 -10.32 9.52 -23.13
C ALA A 232 -11.25 10.09 -24.16
N TRP A 233 -12.52 9.72 -24.08
CA TRP A 233 -13.59 10.28 -24.90
C TRP A 233 -14.91 10.32 -24.13
N TYR A 234 -15.84 11.11 -24.66
CA TYR A 234 -17.16 11.24 -24.07
C TYR A 234 -18.23 10.73 -25.02
N LYS A 235 -19.10 9.83 -24.56
CA LYS A 235 -20.23 9.29 -25.27
C LYS A 235 -21.50 10.03 -24.84
N ALA A 236 -22.01 10.88 -25.74
CA ALA A 236 -23.13 11.78 -25.42
C ALA A 236 -24.43 11.03 -25.17
N ASP A 237 -24.69 9.94 -25.88
CA ASP A 237 -25.93 9.18 -25.84
C ASP A 237 -26.26 8.66 -24.43
N ASN A 238 -25.22 8.27 -23.67
CA ASN A 238 -25.35 7.75 -22.31
C ASN A 238 -24.81 8.72 -21.25
N SER A 239 -24.36 9.91 -21.64
CA SER A 239 -23.65 10.85 -20.75
C SER A 239 -22.46 10.19 -20.02
N GLU A 240 -21.67 9.40 -20.75
CA GLU A 240 -20.67 8.50 -20.21
C GLU A 240 -19.25 8.91 -20.63
N TYR A 241 -18.37 9.08 -19.66
CA TYR A 241 -16.92 9.17 -19.87
C TYR A 241 -16.36 7.77 -20.06
N ARG A 242 -15.53 7.61 -21.09
CA ARG A 242 -14.78 6.38 -21.37
C ARG A 242 -13.31 6.67 -21.39
N VAL A 243 -12.56 5.79 -20.75
CA VAL A 243 -11.10 5.86 -20.68
C VAL A 243 -10.53 4.51 -21.04
N MET A 244 -9.47 4.51 -21.82
CA MET A 244 -8.67 3.34 -22.13
C MET A 244 -7.23 3.61 -21.72
N VAL A 245 -6.63 2.64 -21.01
CA VAL A 245 -5.24 2.65 -20.57
C VAL A 245 -4.51 1.49 -21.24
N VAL A 246 -3.38 1.75 -21.85
CA VAL A 246 -2.49 0.72 -22.38
C VAL A 246 -1.18 0.77 -21.60
N LEU A 247 -0.94 -0.24 -20.77
CA LEU A 247 0.24 -0.31 -19.91
C LEU A 247 1.49 -0.68 -20.70
N ARG A 248 2.62 -0.12 -20.27
CA ARG A 248 3.91 -0.26 -20.93
C ARG A 248 4.97 -0.83 -19.96
N SER A 249 5.91 -1.61 -20.53
CA SER A 249 7.11 -2.05 -19.81
C SER A 249 8.34 -1.23 -20.19
N LYS A 250 8.44 -0.82 -21.46
CA LYS A 250 9.57 -0.06 -21.99
C LYS A 250 9.17 0.90 -23.12
N LEU A 251 10.07 1.81 -23.44
CA LEU A 251 9.83 2.87 -24.42
C LEU A 251 9.81 2.34 -25.86
N ARG A 252 10.77 1.50 -26.24
CA ARG A 252 10.96 1.02 -27.62
C ARG A 252 11.27 -0.46 -27.63
N SER A 253 10.94 -1.17 -28.72
CA SER A 253 11.27 -2.56 -28.94
C SER A 253 12.72 -2.72 -29.44
N HIS A 254 13.21 -3.96 -29.45
CA HIS A 254 14.52 -4.28 -29.99
C HIS A 254 14.66 -3.93 -31.47
N HIS A 255 13.58 -4.02 -32.28
CA HIS A 255 13.53 -3.61 -33.68
C HIS A 255 14.04 -2.18 -33.92
N TYR A 256 13.91 -1.30 -32.94
CA TYR A 256 14.38 0.09 -33.06
C TYR A 256 15.92 0.19 -32.95
N TYR A 257 16.55 -0.74 -32.21
CA TYR A 257 18.00 -0.72 -31.92
C TYR A 257 18.81 -1.73 -32.72
N THR A 258 18.15 -2.69 -33.37
CA THR A 258 18.79 -3.72 -34.20
C THR A 258 19.25 -3.15 -35.52
N ASP A 259 20.38 -3.58 -36.05
CA ASP A 259 20.83 -3.28 -37.40
C ASP A 259 20.32 -4.30 -38.42
N GLY A 260 20.26 -3.91 -39.70
CA GLY A 260 19.94 -4.82 -40.80
C GLY A 260 18.43 -4.93 -41.09
N PRO A 261 17.99 -6.07 -41.66
CA PRO A 261 16.62 -6.19 -42.20
C PRO A 261 15.52 -6.09 -41.14
N ASP A 262 15.81 -6.41 -39.89
CA ASP A 262 14.84 -6.36 -38.79
C ASP A 262 14.72 -4.98 -38.15
N HIS A 263 15.54 -4.02 -38.55
CA HIS A 263 15.47 -2.66 -38.06
C HIS A 263 14.17 -1.98 -38.50
N LEU A 264 13.45 -1.36 -37.57
CA LEU A 264 12.27 -0.52 -37.80
C LEU A 264 12.39 0.78 -37.01
N THR A 265 12.44 1.92 -37.71
CA THR A 265 12.42 3.25 -37.07
C THR A 265 10.99 3.61 -36.59
N ILE A 266 10.25 2.65 -36.02
CA ILE A 266 8.92 2.85 -35.47
C ILE A 266 9.05 2.88 -33.95
N GLY A 267 8.77 4.04 -33.35
CA GLY A 267 8.84 4.22 -31.91
C GLY A 267 7.44 4.24 -31.30
N PRO A 268 7.01 3.15 -30.61
CA PRO A 268 5.63 3.06 -30.13
C PRO A 268 5.27 4.16 -29.13
N GLY A 269 4.39 5.09 -29.55
CA GLY A 269 3.67 6.04 -28.72
C GLY A 269 2.18 5.71 -28.72
N ALA A 270 1.33 6.66 -28.31
CA ALA A 270 -0.11 6.43 -28.22
C ALA A 270 -0.77 6.08 -29.57
N ALA A 271 -0.27 6.56 -30.70
CA ALA A 271 -0.82 6.19 -32.01
C ALA A 271 -0.58 4.71 -32.31
N GLU A 272 0.66 4.24 -32.16
CA GLU A 272 1.08 2.88 -32.43
C GLU A 272 0.44 1.89 -31.45
N MET A 273 0.40 2.24 -30.16
CA MET A 273 -0.24 1.43 -29.12
C MET A 273 -1.75 1.32 -29.29
N ALA A 274 -2.35 2.09 -30.17
CA ALA A 274 -3.76 2.02 -30.54
C ALA A 274 -4.02 1.61 -31.99
N GLY A 275 -2.99 1.07 -32.68
CA GLY A 275 -3.12 0.43 -33.98
C GLY A 275 -2.89 1.35 -35.17
N VAL A 276 -2.25 2.53 -35.00
CA VAL A 276 -1.81 3.41 -36.11
C VAL A 276 -0.30 3.55 -36.07
N PHE A 277 0.41 2.76 -36.84
CA PHE A 277 1.87 2.75 -36.90
C PHE A 277 2.39 3.82 -37.86
N VAL A 278 3.29 4.66 -37.40
CA VAL A 278 3.91 5.73 -38.19
C VAL A 278 5.32 5.30 -38.60
N ALA A 279 5.51 5.03 -39.88
CA ALA A 279 6.80 4.76 -40.49
C ALA A 279 7.37 6.04 -41.12
N PRO A 280 8.41 6.67 -40.56
CA PRO A 280 9.01 7.86 -41.12
C PRO A 280 9.93 7.54 -42.32
N LYS A 281 10.38 6.32 -42.48
CA LYS A 281 11.19 5.84 -43.60
C LYS A 281 10.35 4.99 -44.55
N GLN A 282 10.57 5.18 -45.87
CA GLN A 282 9.86 4.42 -46.88
C GLN A 282 10.16 2.93 -46.79
N GLU A 283 11.40 2.56 -46.52
CA GLU A 283 11.83 1.19 -46.34
C GLU A 283 11.03 0.51 -45.21
N ASP A 284 10.87 1.16 -44.04
CA ASP A 284 10.13 0.61 -42.92
C ASP A 284 8.64 0.42 -43.24
N PHE A 285 8.07 1.40 -43.99
CA PHE A 285 6.68 1.30 -44.46
C PHE A 285 6.46 0.10 -45.38
N GLU A 286 7.41 -0.20 -46.25
CA GLU A 286 7.30 -1.27 -47.25
C GLU A 286 7.55 -2.65 -46.64
N LYS A 287 8.56 -2.80 -45.75
CA LYS A 287 8.98 -4.09 -45.20
C LYS A 287 8.25 -4.55 -43.94
N ALA A 288 7.68 -3.62 -43.13
CA ALA A 288 7.04 -3.97 -41.90
C ALA A 288 5.92 -5.01 -42.06
N THR A 289 5.99 -6.08 -41.30
CA THR A 289 5.02 -7.19 -41.30
C THR A 289 4.13 -7.17 -40.10
N SER A 290 2.96 -7.83 -40.16
CA SER A 290 2.09 -8.04 -39.00
C SER A 290 2.83 -8.65 -37.82
N ALA A 291 3.64 -9.69 -38.08
CA ALA A 291 4.42 -10.38 -37.04
C ALA A 291 5.39 -9.45 -36.29
N GLN A 292 6.16 -8.63 -37.03
CA GLN A 292 7.09 -7.67 -36.43
C GLN A 292 6.36 -6.61 -35.59
N LEU A 293 5.19 -6.14 -36.04
CA LEU A 293 4.39 -5.18 -35.29
C LEU A 293 3.74 -5.80 -34.05
N GLU A 294 3.31 -7.05 -34.11
CA GLU A 294 2.82 -7.82 -32.94
C GLU A 294 3.92 -8.06 -31.93
N GLU A 295 5.12 -8.46 -32.38
CA GLU A 295 6.29 -8.64 -31.53
C GLU A 295 6.67 -7.31 -30.85
N MET A 296 6.71 -6.20 -31.60
CA MET A 296 6.95 -4.86 -31.08
C MET A 296 5.96 -4.50 -29.98
N LEU A 297 4.65 -4.67 -30.19
CA LEU A 297 3.63 -4.37 -29.20
C LEU A 297 3.75 -5.29 -27.98
N SER A 298 4.00 -6.58 -28.20
CA SER A 298 4.18 -7.56 -27.13
C SER A 298 5.37 -7.23 -26.23
N GLU A 299 6.47 -6.79 -26.84
CA GLU A 299 7.71 -6.46 -26.14
C GLU A 299 7.61 -5.18 -25.29
N VAL A 300 6.90 -4.15 -25.79
CA VAL A 300 6.74 -2.88 -25.08
C VAL A 300 5.56 -2.86 -24.11
N SER A 301 4.67 -3.83 -24.17
CA SER A 301 3.57 -4.00 -23.22
C SER A 301 4.03 -4.67 -21.93
N VAL A 302 3.23 -4.61 -20.87
CA VAL A 302 3.51 -5.27 -19.60
C VAL A 302 3.71 -6.79 -19.78
N SER A 303 4.50 -7.40 -18.91
CA SER A 303 4.70 -8.85 -18.91
C SER A 303 3.41 -9.59 -18.51
N PRO A 304 3.25 -10.88 -18.90
CA PRO A 304 2.13 -11.69 -18.41
C PRO A 304 2.08 -11.78 -16.88
N GLY A 305 3.23 -11.82 -16.22
CA GLY A 305 3.33 -11.83 -14.77
C GLY A 305 2.83 -10.54 -14.13
N ASP A 306 3.22 -9.37 -14.67
CA ASP A 306 2.74 -8.07 -14.22
C ASP A 306 1.23 -7.93 -14.42
N GLU A 307 0.71 -8.36 -15.57
CA GLU A 307 -0.72 -8.31 -15.85
C GLU A 307 -1.52 -9.18 -14.88
N GLN A 308 -1.05 -10.40 -14.59
CA GLN A 308 -1.65 -11.27 -13.59
C GLN A 308 -1.59 -10.67 -12.18
N MET A 309 -0.47 -10.06 -11.82
CA MET A 309 -0.30 -9.36 -10.55
C MET A 309 -1.29 -8.18 -10.42
N ILE A 310 -1.43 -7.34 -11.44
CA ILE A 310 -2.39 -6.22 -11.46
C ILE A 310 -3.82 -6.72 -11.27
N GLN A 311 -4.24 -7.75 -12.02
CA GLN A 311 -5.58 -8.33 -11.90
C GLN A 311 -5.81 -8.91 -10.51
N SER A 312 -4.82 -9.62 -9.96
CA SER A 312 -4.87 -10.13 -8.60
C SER A 312 -5.08 -9.00 -7.59
N ARG A 313 -4.31 -7.91 -7.68
CA ARG A 313 -4.43 -6.75 -6.79
C ARG A 313 -5.80 -6.08 -6.88
N LEU A 314 -6.34 -5.91 -8.09
CA LEU A 314 -7.66 -5.30 -8.32
C LEU A 314 -8.84 -6.12 -7.76
N THR A 315 -8.67 -7.43 -7.67
CA THR A 315 -9.74 -8.36 -7.22
C THR A 315 -9.60 -8.78 -5.76
N ARG A 316 -8.53 -8.39 -5.08
CA ARG A 316 -8.30 -8.69 -3.66
C ARG A 316 -9.43 -8.17 -2.78
N ARG A 317 -9.75 -8.95 -1.74
CA ARG A 317 -10.68 -8.58 -0.67
C ARG A 317 -9.96 -8.74 0.66
N GLN A 318 -10.26 -7.86 1.61
CA GLN A 318 -9.77 -7.97 2.98
C GLN A 318 -10.92 -7.73 3.96
N PRO A 319 -11.03 -8.48 5.07
CA PRO A 319 -11.99 -8.18 6.12
C PRO A 319 -11.62 -6.88 6.82
N GLU A 320 -12.61 -6.20 7.40
CA GLU A 320 -12.39 -5.04 8.27
C GLU A 320 -12.23 -5.48 9.71
N ILE A 321 -11.26 -4.90 10.41
CA ILE A 321 -10.99 -5.06 11.83
C ILE A 321 -11.30 -3.77 12.58
N GLU A 322 -11.84 -3.90 13.80
CA GLU A 322 -12.09 -2.80 14.73
C GLU A 322 -11.02 -2.76 15.82
N VAL A 323 -10.28 -1.65 15.90
CA VAL A 323 -9.16 -1.46 16.81
C VAL A 323 -9.49 -0.35 17.81
N GLY A 324 -9.62 -0.67 19.10
CA GLY A 324 -9.75 0.30 20.19
C GLY A 324 -8.42 1.02 20.42
N ILE A 325 -8.40 2.35 20.20
CA ILE A 325 -7.16 3.13 20.25
C ILE A 325 -6.97 3.84 21.59
N LEU A 326 -7.98 4.57 22.02
CA LEU A 326 -7.91 5.46 23.18
C LEU A 326 -9.25 5.54 23.88
N SER A 327 -9.25 5.48 25.19
CA SER A 327 -10.45 5.70 26.04
C SER A 327 -10.15 6.81 27.06
N ALA A 328 -10.87 7.93 26.96
CA ALA A 328 -10.69 9.11 27.79
C ALA A 328 -12.02 9.85 28.03
N GLN A 329 -12.07 10.78 28.99
CA GLN A 329 -13.26 11.65 29.20
C GLN A 329 -13.48 12.62 28.04
N GLU A 330 -12.39 13.06 27.40
CA GLU A 330 -12.40 13.87 26.18
C GLU A 330 -11.30 13.39 25.23
N ILE A 331 -11.60 13.33 23.95
CA ILE A 331 -10.63 12.99 22.89
C ILE A 331 -10.59 14.11 21.87
N GLU A 332 -9.36 14.54 21.53
CA GLU A 332 -9.10 15.49 20.45
C GLU A 332 -8.67 14.74 19.19
N PHE A 333 -9.31 15.05 18.06
CA PHE A 333 -9.07 14.39 16.79
C PHE A 333 -9.16 15.36 15.61
N GLU A 334 -8.72 14.95 14.43
CA GLU A 334 -8.80 15.72 13.20
C GLU A 334 -9.13 14.79 12.03
N ILE A 335 -10.09 15.18 11.20
CA ILE A 335 -10.41 14.50 9.95
C ILE A 335 -9.63 15.19 8.82
N ILE A 336 -8.71 14.47 8.19
CA ILE A 336 -7.77 15.06 7.20
C ILE A 336 -8.52 15.59 5.97
N SER A 337 -9.60 14.94 5.56
CA SER A 337 -10.32 15.27 4.31
C SER A 337 -11.23 16.49 4.41
N ASP A 338 -11.67 16.90 5.61
CA ASP A 338 -12.62 18.00 5.78
C ASP A 338 -11.95 19.37 5.99
N GLY A 339 -10.67 19.36 6.39
CA GLY A 339 -9.88 20.57 6.59
C GLY A 339 -10.36 21.44 7.77
N ALA A 340 -11.23 20.91 8.63
CA ALA A 340 -11.81 21.65 9.76
C ALA A 340 -10.81 21.86 10.93
N GLY A 341 -9.66 21.15 10.88
CA GLY A 341 -8.67 21.18 11.96
C GLY A 341 -9.08 20.36 13.18
N PRO A 342 -8.43 20.59 14.35
CA PRO A 342 -8.71 19.82 15.56
C PRO A 342 -10.14 19.97 16.06
N GLN A 343 -10.76 18.85 16.39
CA GLN A 343 -12.13 18.71 16.89
C GLN A 343 -12.12 17.93 18.20
N ARG A 344 -13.18 18.01 19.02
CA ARG A 344 -13.27 17.33 20.30
C ARG A 344 -14.56 16.57 20.47
N VAL A 345 -14.48 15.45 21.16
CA VAL A 345 -15.60 14.63 21.55
C VAL A 345 -15.47 14.26 23.03
N SER A 346 -16.59 14.26 23.77
CA SER A 346 -16.60 13.91 25.19
C SER A 346 -17.85 13.09 25.51
N VAL A 347 -17.98 12.61 26.76
CA VAL A 347 -19.21 11.98 27.24
C VAL A 347 -20.06 12.97 28.01
N LYS A 348 -21.37 12.96 27.76
CA LYS A 348 -22.39 13.68 28.53
C LYS A 348 -23.67 12.84 28.61
N ASP A 349 -24.16 12.63 29.82
CA ASP A 349 -25.38 11.84 30.09
C ASP A 349 -25.31 10.41 29.51
N GLY A 350 -24.09 9.78 29.58
CA GLY A 350 -23.85 8.44 29.06
C GLY A 350 -23.81 8.33 27.53
N ARG A 351 -23.82 9.46 26.81
CA ARG A 351 -23.80 9.55 25.35
C ARG A 351 -22.63 10.40 24.88
N ILE A 352 -22.28 10.26 23.60
CA ILE A 352 -21.22 11.03 22.96
C ILE A 352 -21.72 12.45 22.69
N ASN A 353 -21.06 13.44 23.28
CA ASN A 353 -21.29 14.85 22.99
C ASN A 353 -20.29 15.34 21.94
N TYR A 354 -20.80 15.72 20.77
CA TYR A 354 -20.02 16.33 19.70
C TYR A 354 -20.74 17.57 19.18
N ASN A 355 -20.08 18.74 19.26
CA ASN A 355 -20.62 20.03 18.88
C ASN A 355 -22.00 20.34 19.53
N GLY A 356 -22.20 19.91 20.78
CA GLY A 356 -23.45 20.12 21.53
C GLY A 356 -24.58 19.15 21.19
N THR A 357 -24.39 18.25 20.26
CA THR A 357 -25.33 17.17 19.88
C THR A 357 -24.94 15.86 20.54
N LEU A 358 -25.90 15.10 21.03
CA LEU A 358 -25.68 13.80 21.68
C LEU A 358 -25.94 12.65 20.71
N TYR A 359 -25.00 11.71 20.66
CA TYR A 359 -25.03 10.53 19.80
C TYR A 359 -24.86 9.26 20.65
N ASP A 360 -25.49 8.17 20.24
CA ASP A 360 -25.23 6.83 20.82
C ASP A 360 -23.91 6.24 20.27
N GLU A 361 -23.68 6.44 18.96
CA GLU A 361 -22.43 6.18 18.25
C GLU A 361 -22.17 7.31 17.27
N LEU A 362 -20.90 7.66 17.04
CA LEU A 362 -20.50 8.71 16.09
C LEU A 362 -19.47 8.14 15.10
N TYR A 363 -19.72 8.32 13.80
CA TYR A 363 -18.88 7.79 12.73
C TYR A 363 -18.34 8.89 11.83
N PHE A 364 -17.09 8.74 11.46
CA PHE A 364 -16.41 9.50 10.41
C PHE A 364 -15.87 8.52 9.38
N ASP A 365 -16.55 8.39 8.25
CA ASP A 365 -16.16 7.47 7.20
C ASP A 365 -14.95 7.98 6.44
N SER A 366 -14.03 7.07 6.10
CA SER A 366 -12.92 7.35 5.21
C SER A 366 -13.42 7.63 3.79
N VAL A 367 -13.05 8.80 3.25
CA VAL A 367 -13.35 9.18 1.86
C VAL A 367 -12.39 8.52 0.87
N THR A 368 -11.22 8.10 1.33
CA THR A 368 -10.16 7.49 0.52
C THR A 368 -10.05 5.99 0.82
N ARG A 369 -10.53 5.16 -0.12
CA ARG A 369 -10.20 3.74 -0.13
C ARG A 369 -9.18 3.51 -1.24
N SER A 370 -7.91 3.35 -0.88
CA SER A 370 -6.90 2.79 -1.77
C SER A 370 -7.19 1.31 -2.01
N THR A 371 -6.81 0.79 -3.17
CA THR A 371 -6.95 -0.64 -3.49
C THR A 371 -5.81 -1.48 -2.97
N LEU A 372 -4.64 -0.87 -2.74
CA LEU A 372 -3.47 -1.59 -2.24
C LEU A 372 -3.24 -1.33 -0.76
N PHE A 373 -3.02 -0.07 -0.38
CA PHE A 373 -2.84 0.37 0.99
C PHE A 373 -3.45 1.74 1.19
N ALA A 374 -4.15 1.92 2.32
CA ALA A 374 -4.86 3.15 2.60
C ALA A 374 -3.93 4.29 3.03
N GLU A 375 -4.29 5.51 2.61
CA GLU A 375 -3.69 6.76 3.06
C GLU A 375 -4.27 7.19 4.42
N PRO A 376 -3.56 8.00 5.23
CA PRO A 376 -4.09 8.54 6.46
C PRO A 376 -5.39 9.34 6.22
N SER A 377 -6.42 9.07 7.02
CA SER A 377 -7.73 9.71 6.94
C SER A 377 -8.06 10.58 8.15
N PHE A 378 -7.49 10.26 9.32
CA PHE A 378 -7.66 11.04 10.54
C PHE A 378 -6.43 11.00 11.45
N ILE A 379 -6.40 11.91 12.42
CA ILE A 379 -5.38 12.02 13.46
C ILE A 379 -6.07 11.94 14.81
N LEU A 380 -5.54 11.14 15.73
CA LEU A 380 -5.85 11.21 17.17
C LEU A 380 -4.68 11.89 17.87
N ARG A 381 -5.00 12.83 18.77
CA ARG A 381 -4.00 13.61 19.50
C ARG A 381 -3.79 13.03 20.90
N ASN A 382 -2.52 13.16 21.38
CA ASN A 382 -2.14 12.74 22.72
C ASN A 382 -2.44 11.27 23.04
N VAL A 383 -2.27 10.37 22.08
CA VAL A 383 -2.46 8.93 22.28
C VAL A 383 -1.32 8.40 23.18
N PRO A 384 -1.62 7.78 24.33
CA PRO A 384 -0.60 7.15 25.16
C PRO A 384 -0.09 5.86 24.49
N ILE A 385 1.22 5.64 24.53
CA ILE A 385 1.87 4.43 24.05
C ILE A 385 2.83 3.90 25.09
N GLY A 386 3.04 2.57 25.11
CA GLY A 386 3.87 1.91 26.10
C GLY A 386 3.30 2.03 27.50
N ILE A 387 2.01 1.84 27.66
CA ILE A 387 1.31 1.94 28.94
C ILE A 387 1.94 0.96 29.94
N ASP A 388 2.27 1.45 31.13
CA ASP A 388 2.95 0.73 32.20
C ASP A 388 4.41 0.30 31.89
N PHE A 389 5.00 0.76 30.79
CA PHE A 389 6.42 0.57 30.50
C PHE A 389 7.25 1.82 30.83
N HIS A 390 8.57 1.63 31.06
CA HIS A 390 9.50 2.71 31.36
C HIS A 390 9.63 3.78 30.27
N TRP A 391 9.22 3.47 29.03
CA TRP A 391 9.21 4.35 27.88
C TRP A 391 7.82 4.95 27.55
N GLN A 392 6.85 4.85 28.48
CA GLN A 392 5.51 5.43 28.30
C GLN A 392 5.57 6.91 27.93
N ARG A 393 4.89 7.28 26.85
CA ARG A 393 4.79 8.65 26.36
C ARG A 393 3.47 8.86 25.62
N THR A 394 3.17 10.11 25.26
CA THR A 394 2.04 10.45 24.40
C THR A 394 2.53 10.94 23.04
N GLN A 395 1.78 10.65 22.00
CA GLN A 395 2.06 11.15 20.64
C GLN A 395 0.77 11.34 19.84
N ASN A 396 0.85 12.22 18.82
CA ASN A 396 -0.22 12.35 17.84
C ASN A 396 -0.06 11.24 16.81
N GLN A 397 -1.13 10.48 16.57
CA GLN A 397 -1.10 9.32 15.67
C GLN A 397 -2.02 9.53 14.47
N LYS A 398 -1.52 9.15 13.28
CA LYS A 398 -2.24 9.17 12.01
C LYS A 398 -2.78 7.78 11.70
N PHE A 399 -4.03 7.69 11.29
CA PHE A 399 -4.69 6.42 10.99
C PHE A 399 -5.34 6.43 9.62
N ALA A 400 -5.34 5.27 8.96
CA ALA A 400 -6.17 5.00 7.80
C ALA A 400 -7.55 4.47 8.21
N GLY A 401 -8.49 4.41 7.25
CA GLY A 401 -9.82 3.85 7.51
C GLY A 401 -10.77 4.83 8.19
N SER A 402 -11.81 4.32 8.83
CA SER A 402 -12.88 5.11 9.46
C SER A 402 -12.65 5.23 10.96
N LEU A 403 -13.16 6.32 11.54
CA LEU A 403 -13.11 6.58 12.97
C LEU A 403 -14.53 6.45 13.55
N LYS A 404 -14.67 5.61 14.57
CA LYS A 404 -15.89 5.41 15.35
C LYS A 404 -15.64 5.84 16.78
N PHE A 405 -16.62 6.51 17.39
CA PHE A 405 -16.65 6.76 18.83
C PHE A 405 -17.84 6.05 19.48
N ILE A 406 -17.62 5.49 20.67
CA ILE A 406 -18.64 4.93 21.55
C ILE A 406 -18.50 5.51 22.95
N ALA A 407 -19.58 5.47 23.74
CA ALA A 407 -19.53 5.81 25.16
C ALA A 407 -19.38 4.53 25.99
N GLU A 408 -18.38 4.50 26.88
CA GLU A 408 -18.12 3.42 27.84
C GLU A 408 -18.05 4.00 29.26
N GLY A 409 -19.18 3.99 29.95
CA GLY A 409 -19.31 4.63 31.26
C GLY A 409 -19.17 6.16 31.15
N ASP A 410 -18.17 6.71 31.83
CA ASP A 410 -17.84 8.15 31.83
C ASP A 410 -16.77 8.53 30.80
N LYS A 411 -16.38 7.60 29.91
CA LYS A 411 -15.36 7.78 28.89
C LYS A 411 -15.91 7.61 27.50
N VAL A 412 -15.31 8.32 26.55
CA VAL A 412 -15.45 8.07 25.12
C VAL A 412 -14.28 7.20 24.67
N THR A 413 -14.60 6.18 23.87
CA THR A 413 -13.59 5.30 23.27
C THR A 413 -13.52 5.52 21.77
N ALA A 414 -12.33 5.82 21.26
CA ALA A 414 -12.04 5.94 19.83
C ALA A 414 -11.67 4.56 19.26
N ILE A 415 -12.41 4.14 18.24
CA ILE A 415 -12.22 2.87 17.53
C ILE A 415 -11.87 3.16 16.07
N ASN A 416 -10.79 2.61 15.60
CA ASN A 416 -10.43 2.65 14.19
C ASN A 416 -10.98 1.41 13.48
N ARG A 417 -11.76 1.62 12.42
CA ARG A 417 -12.24 0.58 11.54
C ARG A 417 -11.46 0.62 10.24
N VAL A 418 -10.70 -0.44 9.98
CA VAL A 418 -9.69 -0.47 8.92
C VAL A 418 -9.63 -1.84 8.25
N GLY A 419 -9.19 -1.91 7.00
CA GLY A 419 -8.91 -3.18 6.34
C GLY A 419 -7.78 -3.94 7.04
N LEU A 420 -7.86 -5.27 7.09
CA LEU A 420 -6.90 -6.11 7.83
C LEU A 420 -5.46 -5.93 7.32
N GLU A 421 -5.25 -5.81 6.01
CA GLU A 421 -3.90 -5.63 5.46
C GLU A 421 -3.35 -4.22 5.75
N ASP A 422 -4.21 -3.21 5.80
CA ASP A 422 -3.85 -1.86 6.24
C ASP A 422 -3.54 -1.82 7.75
N TYR A 423 -4.27 -2.61 8.56
CA TYR A 423 -3.95 -2.84 9.97
C TYR A 423 -2.55 -3.44 10.13
N LEU A 424 -2.19 -4.44 9.29
CA LEU A 424 -0.87 -5.07 9.34
C LEU A 424 0.28 -4.13 8.96
N LEU A 425 0.06 -3.13 8.09
CA LEU A 425 1.07 -2.08 7.85
C LEU A 425 1.48 -1.38 9.14
N SER A 426 0.49 -1.04 9.96
CA SER A 426 0.73 -0.43 11.26
C SER A 426 1.40 -1.39 12.24
N VAL A 427 0.86 -2.61 12.39
CA VAL A 427 1.39 -3.59 13.34
C VAL A 427 2.86 -3.88 13.07
N ILE A 428 3.21 -4.24 11.82
CA ILE A 428 4.59 -4.60 11.48
C ILE A 428 5.52 -3.40 11.64
N SER A 429 5.10 -2.21 11.21
CA SER A 429 5.90 -0.99 11.36
C SER A 429 6.00 -0.52 12.82
N SER A 430 5.07 -0.90 13.71
CA SER A 430 5.11 -0.60 15.13
C SER A 430 5.93 -1.62 15.93
N GLU A 431 5.89 -2.89 15.54
CA GLU A 431 6.60 -3.98 16.22
C GLU A 431 8.07 -4.06 15.83
N MET A 432 8.38 -3.86 14.54
CA MET A 432 9.70 -4.10 13.96
C MET A 432 10.20 -2.90 13.15
N SER A 433 11.52 -2.83 12.96
CA SER A 433 12.14 -1.83 12.09
C SER A 433 11.82 -2.10 10.61
N PRO A 434 11.59 -1.05 9.78
CA PRO A 434 11.43 -1.21 8.33
C PRO A 434 12.70 -1.68 7.63
N GLY A 435 13.86 -1.64 8.30
CA GLY A 435 15.13 -2.16 7.80
C GLY A 435 15.30 -3.68 7.92
N ALA A 436 14.36 -4.38 8.56
CA ALA A 436 14.40 -5.83 8.69
C ALA A 436 14.23 -6.53 7.33
N SER A 437 14.72 -7.77 7.21
CA SER A 437 14.70 -8.52 5.95
C SER A 437 13.27 -8.86 5.49
N LEU A 438 13.08 -8.94 4.18
CA LEU A 438 11.78 -9.23 3.56
C LEU A 438 11.18 -10.55 4.06
N GLU A 439 11.99 -11.60 4.17
CA GLU A 439 11.52 -12.93 4.59
C GLU A 439 11.06 -12.94 6.06
N PHE A 440 11.76 -12.24 6.94
CA PHE A 440 11.33 -12.07 8.33
C PHE A 440 10.00 -11.28 8.40
N LEU A 441 9.88 -10.17 7.67
CA LEU A 441 8.66 -9.35 7.67
C LEU A 441 7.47 -10.10 7.06
N LYS A 442 7.68 -10.98 6.07
CA LYS A 442 6.64 -11.89 5.53
C LYS A 442 6.17 -12.88 6.59
N ALA A 443 7.11 -13.51 7.32
CA ALA A 443 6.76 -14.40 8.42
C ALA A 443 5.93 -13.66 9.48
N HIS A 444 6.35 -12.45 9.84
CA HIS A 444 5.63 -11.61 10.81
C HIS A 444 4.24 -11.19 10.31
N ALA A 445 4.09 -10.86 9.02
CA ALA A 445 2.79 -10.55 8.42
C ALA A 445 1.82 -11.73 8.50
N VAL A 446 2.27 -12.94 8.17
CA VAL A 446 1.44 -14.16 8.21
C VAL A 446 0.96 -14.47 9.63
N ILE A 447 1.85 -14.39 10.62
CA ILE A 447 1.45 -14.67 12.02
C ILE A 447 0.55 -13.57 12.58
N SER A 448 0.84 -12.29 12.34
CA SER A 448 0.01 -11.19 12.82
C SER A 448 -1.39 -11.23 12.22
N ARG A 449 -1.51 -11.58 10.94
CA ARG A 449 -2.79 -11.79 10.24
C ARG A 449 -3.57 -12.97 10.83
N SER A 450 -2.90 -14.10 11.04
CA SER A 450 -3.53 -15.31 11.61
C SER A 450 -4.06 -15.03 13.00
N TRP A 451 -3.26 -14.41 13.86
CA TRP A 451 -3.66 -14.02 15.20
C TRP A 451 -4.86 -13.06 15.20
N ALA A 452 -4.81 -11.99 14.39
CA ALA A 452 -5.89 -11.01 14.31
C ALA A 452 -7.22 -11.66 13.86
N LEU A 453 -7.18 -12.52 12.83
CA LEU A 453 -8.35 -13.24 12.35
C LEU A 453 -8.89 -14.23 13.40
N ALA A 454 -8.03 -14.88 14.17
CA ALA A 454 -8.47 -15.73 15.29
C ALA A 454 -9.21 -14.90 16.36
N ARG A 455 -8.69 -13.71 16.71
CA ARG A 455 -9.36 -12.79 17.66
C ARG A 455 -10.71 -12.29 17.15
N MET A 456 -10.76 -11.86 15.88
CA MET A 456 -12.00 -11.44 15.21
C MET A 456 -13.05 -12.55 15.22
N ARG A 457 -12.64 -13.80 14.94
CA ARG A 457 -13.52 -14.98 14.98
C ARG A 457 -14.08 -15.17 16.39
N ASP A 458 -13.22 -15.19 17.39
CA ASP A 458 -13.59 -15.48 18.78
C ASP A 458 -14.53 -14.42 19.35
N ARG A 459 -14.29 -13.13 19.05
CA ARG A 459 -15.19 -12.04 19.46
C ARG A 459 -16.55 -12.11 18.76
N ARG A 460 -16.55 -12.39 17.46
CA ARG A 460 -17.80 -12.40 16.66
C ARG A 460 -18.63 -13.67 16.88
N ASN A 461 -18.02 -14.71 17.45
CA ASN A 461 -18.69 -15.97 17.79
C ASN A 461 -18.26 -16.43 19.18
N PRO A 462 -18.66 -15.73 20.25
CA PRO A 462 -18.16 -15.99 21.61
C PRO A 462 -18.52 -17.39 22.11
N ASP A 463 -19.62 -17.97 21.69
CA ASP A 463 -20.02 -19.35 22.03
C ASP A 463 -19.07 -20.43 21.45
N GLN A 464 -18.26 -20.08 20.46
CA GLN A 464 -17.28 -20.95 19.81
C GLN A 464 -15.84 -20.44 20.00
N ALA A 465 -15.65 -19.49 20.90
CA ALA A 465 -14.33 -18.89 21.14
C ALA A 465 -13.33 -19.92 21.64
N GLU A 466 -12.16 -19.96 21.00
CA GLU A 466 -11.06 -20.85 21.39
C GLU A 466 -10.15 -20.21 22.45
N SER A 467 -10.33 -18.93 22.75
CA SER A 467 -9.59 -18.22 23.79
C SER A 467 -10.42 -17.08 24.37
N ALA A 468 -10.02 -16.58 25.54
CA ALA A 468 -10.67 -15.47 26.19
C ALA A 468 -10.80 -14.26 25.24
N VAL A 469 -11.99 -13.64 25.22
CA VAL A 469 -12.30 -12.43 24.47
C VAL A 469 -12.09 -11.23 25.40
N PRO A 470 -10.99 -10.48 25.27
CA PRO A 470 -10.64 -9.46 26.24
C PRO A 470 -11.41 -8.12 26.04
N HIS A 471 -12.11 -7.96 24.91
CA HIS A 471 -12.78 -6.71 24.52
C HIS A 471 -14.19 -6.99 24.00
N ASP A 472 -15.18 -6.29 24.56
CA ASP A 472 -16.59 -6.47 24.18
C ASP A 472 -16.96 -5.64 22.94
N ASN A 473 -16.38 -4.45 22.78
CA ASN A 473 -16.84 -3.44 21.82
C ASN A 473 -15.97 -3.29 20.55
N TYR A 474 -14.79 -3.94 20.51
CA TYR A 474 -13.87 -3.94 19.35
C TYR A 474 -13.07 -5.25 19.31
N ASP A 475 -12.47 -5.56 18.15
CA ASP A 475 -11.79 -6.84 17.93
C ASP A 475 -10.47 -6.94 18.69
N VAL A 476 -9.68 -5.86 18.70
CA VAL A 476 -8.36 -5.77 19.35
C VAL A 476 -8.11 -4.37 19.88
N CYS A 477 -7.24 -4.21 20.88
CA CYS A 477 -6.73 -2.90 21.27
C CYS A 477 -5.41 -2.56 20.57
N ALA A 478 -5.00 -1.30 20.65
CA ALA A 478 -3.80 -0.77 19.99
C ALA A 478 -2.51 -0.99 20.81
N ASP A 479 -2.60 -1.57 22.01
CA ASP A 479 -1.51 -1.71 22.96
C ASP A 479 -0.90 -3.12 22.96
N ASP A 480 0.24 -3.29 23.64
CA ASP A 480 0.99 -4.54 23.81
C ASP A 480 0.18 -5.72 24.38
N HIS A 481 -1.01 -5.47 24.93
CA HIS A 481 -1.95 -6.54 25.35
C HIS A 481 -2.45 -7.35 24.13
N CYS A 482 -2.62 -6.70 22.96
CA CYS A 482 -2.96 -7.34 21.70
C CYS A 482 -1.75 -7.35 20.75
N GLN A 483 -1.66 -6.38 19.88
CA GLN A 483 -0.53 -6.13 19.00
C GLN A 483 -0.32 -4.61 18.92
N ARG A 484 0.93 -4.17 18.94
CA ARG A 484 1.23 -2.72 18.80
C ARG A 484 0.66 -2.16 17.52
N TYR A 485 -0.23 -1.20 17.66
CA TYR A 485 -0.90 -0.55 16.56
C TYR A 485 -0.84 0.98 16.72
N GLN A 486 0.09 1.63 16.02
CA GLN A 486 0.31 3.08 16.11
C GLN A 486 -0.14 3.83 14.83
N GLY A 487 -1.04 3.24 14.07
CA GLY A 487 -1.51 3.75 12.79
C GLY A 487 -0.38 3.85 11.77
N LEU A 488 -0.45 4.86 10.91
CA LEU A 488 0.57 5.16 9.90
C LEU A 488 1.56 6.24 10.39
N THR A 489 1.71 6.41 11.71
CA THR A 489 2.64 7.37 12.33
C THR A 489 4.08 6.90 12.22
N PRO A 490 4.43 5.62 12.48
CA PRO A 490 5.73 5.09 12.14
C PRO A 490 5.93 5.12 10.62
N GLU A 491 7.16 5.34 10.19
CA GLU A 491 7.49 5.24 8.77
C GLU A 491 7.22 3.81 8.27
N VAL A 492 6.36 3.70 7.27
CA VAL A 492 6.05 2.43 6.60
C VAL A 492 6.98 2.29 5.41
N GLY A 493 8.07 1.53 5.58
CA GLY A 493 9.04 1.28 4.52
C GLY A 493 8.50 0.41 3.38
N ASP A 494 9.13 0.51 2.21
CA ASP A 494 8.76 -0.28 1.02
C ASP A 494 8.88 -1.79 1.26
N THR A 495 9.83 -2.22 2.11
CA THR A 495 10.01 -3.64 2.47
C THR A 495 8.80 -4.18 3.24
N VAL A 496 8.19 -3.38 4.13
CA VAL A 496 6.97 -3.75 4.86
C VAL A 496 5.80 -3.89 3.89
N ARG A 497 5.63 -2.92 2.98
CA ARG A 497 4.59 -2.98 1.93
C ARG A 497 4.77 -4.22 1.05
N ALA A 498 6.00 -4.51 0.62
CA ALA A 498 6.31 -5.68 -0.18
C ALA A 498 6.05 -7.00 0.58
N ALA A 499 6.36 -7.07 1.87
CA ALA A 499 6.11 -8.24 2.70
C ALA A 499 4.60 -8.57 2.79
N ILE A 500 3.77 -7.57 3.03
CA ILE A 500 2.32 -7.73 3.12
C ILE A 500 1.73 -8.06 1.74
N ASP A 501 2.15 -7.36 0.68
CA ASP A 501 1.67 -7.60 -0.68
C ASP A 501 1.97 -9.03 -1.16
N GLN A 502 3.21 -9.52 -0.94
CA GLN A 502 3.64 -10.85 -1.35
C GLN A 502 3.02 -11.97 -0.53
N SER A 503 2.69 -11.72 0.75
CA SER A 503 2.02 -12.67 1.64
C SER A 503 0.51 -12.41 1.80
N TRP A 504 -0.10 -11.63 0.91
CA TRP A 504 -1.48 -11.18 1.02
C TRP A 504 -2.47 -12.33 1.24
N GLY A 505 -3.24 -12.23 2.34
CA GLY A 505 -4.26 -13.20 2.71
C GLY A 505 -3.72 -14.54 3.22
N GLU A 506 -2.40 -14.76 3.27
CA GLU A 506 -1.80 -15.99 3.80
C GLU A 506 -1.91 -16.05 5.32
N VAL A 507 -2.36 -17.18 5.82
CA VAL A 507 -2.55 -17.48 7.25
C VAL A 507 -1.98 -18.86 7.58
N LEU A 508 -1.67 -19.08 8.85
CA LEU A 508 -1.38 -20.41 9.36
C LEU A 508 -2.66 -21.12 9.77
N ARG A 509 -2.81 -22.37 9.33
CA ARG A 509 -3.95 -23.24 9.64
C ARG A 509 -3.45 -24.54 10.24
N TYR A 510 -4.22 -25.06 11.18
CA TYR A 510 -4.06 -26.40 11.71
C TYR A 510 -5.42 -27.08 11.76
N ASP A 511 -5.52 -28.25 11.19
CA ASP A 511 -6.79 -28.99 11.04
C ASP A 511 -7.92 -28.12 10.46
N GLY A 512 -7.58 -27.36 9.39
CA GLY A 512 -8.51 -26.47 8.69
C GLY A 512 -8.84 -25.15 9.41
N LYS A 513 -8.48 -24.97 10.68
CA LYS A 513 -8.76 -23.78 11.47
C LYS A 513 -7.57 -22.81 11.46
N ILE A 514 -7.85 -21.50 11.49
CA ILE A 514 -6.81 -20.47 11.62
C ILE A 514 -6.20 -20.54 13.01
N CYS A 515 -4.87 -20.60 13.08
CA CYS A 515 -4.10 -20.72 14.32
C CYS A 515 -4.08 -19.43 15.15
N ASP A 516 -4.13 -19.55 16.47
CA ASP A 516 -3.75 -18.49 17.42
C ASP A 516 -2.21 -18.40 17.49
N THR A 517 -1.64 -17.60 16.60
CA THR A 517 -0.19 -17.51 16.38
C THR A 517 0.46 -16.50 17.32
N ARG A 518 0.91 -16.95 18.48
CA ARG A 518 1.61 -16.14 19.48
C ARG A 518 3.06 -15.87 19.07
N PHE A 519 3.60 -14.72 19.48
CA PHE A 519 5.00 -14.36 19.28
C PHE A 519 5.53 -13.51 20.44
N SER A 520 6.82 -13.53 20.65
CA SER A 520 7.49 -12.74 21.69
C SER A 520 8.87 -12.26 21.24
N LYS A 521 9.42 -11.28 21.94
CA LYS A 521 10.70 -10.66 21.58
C LYS A 521 11.85 -11.68 21.56
N CYS A 522 12.06 -12.43 22.67
CA CYS A 522 13.13 -13.42 22.78
C CYS A 522 12.67 -14.62 23.63
N CYS A 523 12.78 -15.84 23.11
CA CYS A 523 12.37 -17.04 23.83
C CYS A 523 13.39 -17.48 24.90
N GLY A 524 14.66 -17.08 24.81
CA GLY A 524 15.73 -17.48 25.74
C GLY A 524 16.24 -18.91 25.48
N GLY A 525 16.37 -19.32 24.20
CA GLY A 525 16.92 -20.62 23.80
C GLY A 525 15.89 -21.73 23.55
N ARG A 526 14.65 -21.56 24.03
CA ARG A 526 13.55 -22.51 23.81
C ARG A 526 12.20 -21.82 23.93
N THR A 527 11.28 -22.12 23.04
CA THR A 527 9.91 -21.61 23.11
C THR A 527 9.09 -22.31 24.20
N GLU A 528 8.05 -21.63 24.69
CA GLU A 528 7.21 -22.09 25.79
C GLU A 528 5.88 -22.69 25.28
N LEU A 529 5.19 -23.44 26.14
CA LEU A 529 3.84 -23.94 25.95
C LEU A 529 2.79 -22.86 26.32
N PHE A 530 1.66 -22.87 25.64
CA PHE A 530 0.56 -21.95 25.91
C PHE A 530 0.06 -22.04 27.36
N SER A 531 -0.09 -23.24 27.90
CA SER A 531 -0.60 -23.50 29.24
C SER A 531 0.27 -22.93 30.36
N THR A 532 1.54 -22.64 30.13
CA THR A 532 2.41 -21.97 31.11
C THR A 532 2.00 -20.49 31.28
N CYS A 533 1.51 -19.85 30.24
CA CYS A 533 1.27 -18.40 30.19
C CYS A 533 -0.21 -18.03 30.38
N TRP A 534 -1.11 -18.86 29.89
CA TRP A 534 -2.57 -18.62 29.91
C TRP A 534 -3.35 -19.79 30.50
N GLU A 535 -4.48 -20.19 29.89
CA GLU A 535 -5.35 -21.28 30.31
C GLU A 535 -4.61 -22.64 30.28
N ASP A 536 -5.04 -23.60 31.10
CA ASP A 536 -4.43 -24.93 31.16
C ASP A 536 -4.85 -25.83 30.01
N ARG A 537 -4.47 -25.42 28.81
CA ARG A 537 -4.60 -26.15 27.54
C ARG A 537 -3.42 -25.85 26.63
N ASP A 538 -3.10 -26.76 25.73
CA ASP A 538 -2.04 -26.57 24.74
C ASP A 538 -2.58 -26.75 23.33
N TYR A 539 -1.95 -26.08 22.40
CA TYR A 539 -2.25 -26.18 20.99
C TYR A 539 -1.18 -27.04 20.28
N PRO A 540 -1.57 -28.02 19.45
CA PRO A 540 -0.61 -28.93 18.80
C PRO A 540 0.45 -28.22 17.96
N TYR A 541 0.15 -27.04 17.43
CA TYR A 541 1.04 -26.21 16.62
C TYR A 541 1.90 -25.23 17.43
N LEU A 542 1.62 -25.02 18.74
CA LEU A 542 2.42 -24.19 19.67
C LEU A 542 3.30 -25.07 20.56
N GLN A 543 4.13 -25.88 19.93
CA GLN A 543 5.04 -26.76 20.64
C GLN A 543 6.25 -26.00 21.19
N SER A 544 6.84 -26.53 22.29
CA SER A 544 8.13 -26.06 22.76
C SER A 544 9.24 -26.55 21.83
N VAL A 545 9.88 -25.63 21.12
CA VAL A 545 11.00 -25.92 20.21
C VAL A 545 12.30 -25.30 20.70
N LYS A 546 13.41 -25.99 20.47
CA LYS A 546 14.75 -25.42 20.71
C LYS A 546 15.02 -24.36 19.66
N ASP A 547 15.46 -23.19 20.10
CA ASP A 547 15.78 -22.05 19.23
C ASP A 547 17.24 -21.63 19.40
N PRO A 548 18.14 -22.15 18.56
CA PRO A 548 19.56 -21.80 18.62
C PRO A 548 19.88 -20.44 17.98
N TYR A 549 18.86 -19.72 17.49
CA TYR A 549 19.01 -18.46 16.76
C TYR A 549 18.75 -17.25 17.65
N CYS A 550 18.11 -17.41 18.81
CA CYS A 550 17.68 -16.28 19.62
C CYS A 550 18.80 -15.66 20.51
N ASP A 551 19.90 -16.35 20.70
CA ASP A 551 21.11 -15.81 21.34
C ASP A 551 21.93 -14.99 20.34
N CYS A 552 21.49 -13.72 20.13
CA CYS A 552 22.07 -12.81 19.18
C CYS A 552 22.74 -11.63 19.89
N SER A 553 24.07 -11.57 19.79
CA SER A 553 24.91 -10.46 20.27
C SER A 553 25.32 -9.47 19.16
N ASP A 554 24.91 -9.71 17.92
CA ASP A 554 25.18 -8.84 16.79
C ASP A 554 24.38 -7.54 16.88
N LYS A 555 25.07 -6.47 17.28
CA LYS A 555 24.44 -5.14 17.48
C LYS A 555 23.95 -4.52 16.19
N GLU A 556 24.61 -4.79 15.06
CA GLU A 556 24.21 -4.24 13.75
C GLU A 556 22.90 -4.90 13.29
N LEU A 557 22.81 -6.22 13.45
CA LEU A 557 21.58 -6.95 13.16
C LEU A 557 20.44 -6.50 14.08
N LEU A 558 20.69 -6.38 15.40
CA LEU A 558 19.67 -5.93 16.33
C LEU A 558 19.18 -4.51 15.99
N ALA A 559 20.08 -3.58 15.66
CA ALA A 559 19.73 -2.22 15.23
C ALA A 559 18.92 -2.19 13.90
N LYS A 560 19.18 -3.14 13.01
CA LYS A 560 18.44 -3.28 11.74
C LYS A 560 17.02 -3.81 11.94
N VAL A 561 16.79 -4.63 12.96
CA VAL A 561 15.54 -5.38 13.18
C VAL A 561 14.64 -4.74 14.23
N LEU A 562 15.20 -4.17 15.29
CA LEU A 562 14.47 -3.62 16.44
C LEU A 562 14.17 -2.13 16.26
N LYS A 563 13.17 -1.64 16.98
CA LYS A 563 12.88 -0.21 17.12
C LYS A 563 13.80 0.46 18.12
N ASP A 564 13.97 1.79 18.02
CA ASP A 564 14.85 2.58 18.87
C ASP A 564 14.58 2.35 20.36
N TYR A 565 13.31 2.32 20.77
CA TYR A 565 12.92 2.09 22.16
C TYR A 565 13.21 0.65 22.66
N ASP A 566 13.25 -0.34 21.76
CA ASP A 566 13.69 -1.69 22.10
C ASP A 566 15.22 -1.75 22.25
N LEU A 567 15.97 -0.90 21.51
CA LEU A 567 17.43 -0.81 21.58
C LEU A 567 17.93 -0.15 22.88
N GLU A 568 17.11 0.65 23.56
CA GLU A 568 17.41 1.21 24.87
C GLU A 568 17.57 0.12 25.94
N THR A 569 17.00 -1.07 25.69
CA THR A 569 17.08 -2.21 26.61
C THR A 569 18.15 -3.18 26.13
N THR A 570 19.16 -3.42 26.95
CA THR A 570 20.22 -4.39 26.72
C THR A 570 19.88 -5.74 27.39
N GLY A 571 20.45 -6.84 26.89
CA GLY A 571 20.31 -8.16 27.50
C GLY A 571 18.95 -8.82 27.25
N PHE A 572 18.58 -9.01 25.94
CA PHE A 572 17.35 -9.72 25.59
C PHE A 572 17.38 -11.21 25.92
N HIS A 573 18.56 -11.83 25.82
CA HIS A 573 18.73 -13.26 26.07
C HIS A 573 19.01 -13.53 27.56
N ASP A 574 19.92 -12.80 28.19
CA ASP A 574 20.32 -12.95 29.57
C ASP A 574 20.16 -11.64 30.35
N TRP A 575 19.62 -11.72 31.57
CA TRP A 575 19.37 -10.55 32.38
C TRP A 575 19.50 -10.85 33.88
N GLU A 576 19.78 -9.82 34.68
CA GLU A 576 19.85 -9.88 36.16
C GLU A 576 19.09 -8.69 36.73
N GLU A 577 18.30 -8.95 37.77
CA GLU A 577 17.64 -7.94 38.60
C GLU A 577 17.98 -8.19 40.08
N ARG A 578 18.17 -7.13 40.84
CA ARG A 578 18.56 -7.18 42.27
C ARG A 578 17.61 -6.35 43.10
N TYR A 579 17.17 -6.91 44.20
CA TYR A 579 16.29 -6.27 45.20
C TYR A 579 16.78 -6.53 46.59
N THR A 580 16.92 -5.50 47.41
CA THR A 580 16.98 -5.70 48.85
C THR A 580 15.69 -6.35 49.37
N ARG A 581 15.72 -6.96 50.50
CA ARG A 581 14.55 -7.60 51.09
C ARG A 581 13.39 -6.62 51.32
N GLU A 582 13.72 -5.38 51.73
CA GLU A 582 12.76 -4.30 51.90
C GLU A 582 12.14 -3.87 50.58
N GLU A 583 12.97 -3.64 49.55
CA GLU A 583 12.49 -3.24 48.21
C GLU A 583 11.55 -4.29 47.63
N LEU A 584 11.94 -5.56 47.68
CA LEU A 584 11.11 -6.66 47.18
C LEU A 584 9.78 -6.77 47.92
N SER A 585 9.81 -6.64 49.27
CA SER A 585 8.60 -6.71 50.10
C SER A 585 7.64 -5.55 49.79
N ALA A 586 8.15 -4.34 49.65
CA ALA A 586 7.36 -3.17 49.30
C ALA A 586 6.76 -3.32 47.89
N LEU A 587 7.58 -3.70 46.92
CA LEU A 587 7.18 -3.90 45.52
C LEU A 587 6.06 -4.95 45.39
N VAL A 588 6.27 -6.13 45.96
CA VAL A 588 5.28 -7.22 45.87
C VAL A 588 3.97 -6.83 46.53
N ARG A 589 4.01 -6.13 47.68
CA ARG A 589 2.80 -5.62 48.35
C ARG A 589 2.05 -4.62 47.45
N GLU A 590 2.76 -3.68 46.84
CA GLU A 590 2.16 -2.70 45.93
C GLU A 590 1.51 -3.38 44.73
N ARG A 591 2.24 -4.29 44.07
CA ARG A 591 1.83 -4.93 42.84
C ARG A 591 0.77 -6.02 42.99
N THR A 592 0.73 -6.72 44.11
CA THR A 592 -0.24 -7.81 44.37
C THR A 592 -1.41 -7.39 45.27
N GLY A 593 -1.30 -6.27 45.99
CA GLY A 593 -2.26 -5.83 47.00
C GLY A 593 -2.20 -6.69 48.30
N THR A 594 -1.26 -7.64 48.39
CA THR A 594 -1.12 -8.58 49.55
C THR A 594 0.09 -8.19 50.38
N ASP A 595 -0.14 -8.01 51.70
CA ASP A 595 0.95 -7.74 52.65
C ASP A 595 1.56 -9.04 53.16
N PHE A 596 2.63 -9.50 52.52
CA PHE A 596 3.39 -10.68 52.93
C PHE A 596 4.28 -10.44 54.18
N GLY A 597 4.38 -9.19 54.65
CA GLY A 597 5.40 -8.80 55.59
C GLY A 597 6.79 -8.70 54.94
N THR A 598 7.82 -9.19 55.60
CA THR A 598 9.15 -9.34 55.01
C THR A 598 9.19 -10.61 54.16
N ILE A 599 9.54 -10.50 52.86
CA ILE A 599 9.68 -11.68 52.01
C ILE A 599 10.90 -12.50 52.43
N GLU A 600 10.68 -13.76 52.71
CA GLU A 600 11.70 -14.71 53.15
C GLU A 600 12.27 -15.53 52.00
N SER A 601 11.38 -15.99 51.05
CA SER A 601 11.80 -16.73 49.87
C SER A 601 10.80 -16.63 48.72
N LEU A 602 11.29 -16.86 47.51
CA LEU A 602 10.54 -17.07 46.30
C LEU A 602 10.82 -18.50 45.80
N GLU A 603 9.76 -19.30 45.61
CA GLU A 603 9.87 -20.73 45.26
C GLU A 603 9.09 -21.02 43.97
N ALA A 604 9.78 -21.47 42.93
CA ALA A 604 9.15 -21.94 41.71
C ALA A 604 8.52 -23.31 41.92
N LEU A 605 7.18 -23.39 41.94
CA LEU A 605 6.45 -24.65 42.18
C LEU A 605 6.32 -25.47 40.88
N GLU A 606 6.12 -24.81 39.77
CA GLU A 606 5.96 -25.46 38.46
C GLU A 606 6.61 -24.59 37.36
N ARG A 607 7.29 -25.25 36.45
CA ARG A 607 7.91 -24.61 35.30
C ARG A 607 7.45 -25.29 34.00
N GLY A 608 7.33 -24.50 32.95
CA GLY A 608 7.18 -25.01 31.62
C GLY A 608 8.50 -25.47 31.00
N PRO A 609 8.45 -26.05 29.79
CA PRO A 609 9.63 -26.65 29.15
C PRO A 609 10.74 -25.64 28.79
N SER A 610 10.44 -24.34 28.68
CA SER A 610 11.46 -23.28 28.44
C SER A 610 12.19 -22.90 29.75
N GLY A 611 11.74 -23.36 30.88
CA GLY A 611 12.20 -22.94 32.21
C GLY A 611 11.35 -21.81 32.83
N ARG A 612 10.36 -21.26 32.11
CA ARG A 612 9.47 -20.22 32.64
C ARG A 612 8.63 -20.75 33.79
N ILE A 613 8.59 -19.98 34.88
CA ILE A 613 7.80 -20.29 36.07
C ILE A 613 6.31 -20.10 35.70
N LYS A 614 5.53 -21.19 35.90
CA LYS A 614 4.08 -21.22 35.75
C LYS A 614 3.38 -20.82 37.04
N TYR A 615 3.88 -21.33 38.20
CA TYR A 615 3.41 -20.97 39.52
C TYR A 615 4.58 -20.64 40.43
N LEU A 616 4.54 -19.45 41.05
CA LEU A 616 5.51 -18.95 42.01
C LEU A 616 4.88 -18.83 43.38
N LYS A 617 5.46 -19.47 44.38
CA LYS A 617 5.10 -19.30 45.79
C LYS A 617 5.95 -18.19 46.40
N ILE A 618 5.31 -17.21 46.99
CA ILE A 618 5.93 -16.12 47.73
C ILE A 618 5.74 -16.42 49.21
N ASN A 619 6.83 -16.62 49.97
CA ASN A 619 6.82 -16.84 51.38
C ASN A 619 7.26 -15.55 52.08
N GLY A 620 6.44 -15.06 52.97
CA GLY A 620 6.75 -13.90 53.80
C GLY A 620 6.45 -14.11 55.24
N SER A 621 6.93 -13.23 56.11
CA SER A 621 6.81 -13.33 57.58
C SER A 621 5.37 -13.28 58.11
N LYS A 622 4.43 -12.73 57.32
CA LYS A 622 3.00 -12.66 57.68
C LYS A 622 2.15 -13.72 57.02
N CYS A 623 2.42 -14.04 55.78
CA CYS A 623 1.66 -15.03 55.01
C CYS A 623 2.47 -15.58 53.85
N SER A 624 1.97 -16.66 53.23
CA SER A 624 2.47 -17.21 52.00
C SER A 624 1.32 -17.36 50.99
N ALA A 625 1.57 -17.09 49.74
CA ALA A 625 0.60 -17.29 48.66
C ALA A 625 1.29 -17.72 47.36
N THR A 626 0.53 -18.40 46.52
CA THR A 626 0.98 -18.79 45.18
C THR A 626 0.37 -17.86 44.15
N ILE A 627 1.20 -17.30 43.27
CA ILE A 627 0.78 -16.53 42.11
C ILE A 627 1.10 -17.29 40.82
N GLY A 628 0.37 -17.08 39.79
CA GLY A 628 0.53 -17.60 38.43
C GLY A 628 -0.46 -16.87 37.53
N LYS A 629 -0.27 -16.81 36.32
CA LYS A 629 0.66 -17.42 35.37
C LYS A 629 1.83 -16.47 35.09
N GLU A 630 2.49 -16.68 33.95
CA GLU A 630 3.71 -15.98 33.52
C GLU A 630 3.64 -14.44 33.67
N LEU A 631 2.60 -13.81 33.14
CA LEU A 631 2.45 -12.34 33.19
C LEU A 631 2.21 -11.84 34.65
N ALA A 632 1.43 -12.55 35.46
CA ALA A 632 1.18 -12.16 36.83
C ALA A 632 2.47 -12.20 37.64
N ILE A 633 3.32 -13.20 37.45
CA ILE A 633 4.64 -13.32 38.10
C ILE A 633 5.53 -12.14 37.69
N ARG A 634 5.60 -11.80 36.40
CA ARG A 634 6.40 -10.67 35.90
C ARG A 634 5.94 -9.34 36.49
N ARG A 635 4.63 -9.13 36.60
CA ARG A 635 4.03 -7.91 37.18
C ARG A 635 4.29 -7.80 38.68
N ALA A 636 4.25 -8.90 39.40
CA ALA A 636 4.44 -8.90 40.85
C ALA A 636 5.87 -8.52 41.26
N LEU A 637 6.86 -8.82 40.42
CA LEU A 637 8.28 -8.68 40.73
C LEU A 637 8.97 -7.52 39.97
N SER A 638 8.23 -6.55 39.47
CA SER A 638 8.81 -5.36 38.81
C SER A 638 7.86 -4.17 38.91
N THR A 639 8.40 -2.97 38.92
CA THR A 639 7.63 -1.72 38.85
C THR A 639 6.90 -1.56 37.52
N SER A 640 7.39 -2.23 36.46
CA SER A 640 6.71 -2.39 35.15
C SER A 640 6.39 -3.88 34.94
N HIS A 641 7.25 -4.56 34.17
CA HIS A 641 7.18 -6.00 33.96
C HIS A 641 8.59 -6.57 33.94
N LEU A 642 8.88 -7.65 34.68
CA LEU A 642 10.11 -8.43 34.48
C LEU A 642 10.22 -8.86 33.02
N LYS A 643 11.42 -9.01 32.51
CA LYS A 643 11.67 -9.42 31.12
C LYS A 643 11.00 -10.74 30.76
N SER A 644 11.08 -11.75 31.65
CA SER A 644 10.36 -13.03 31.53
C SER A 644 10.12 -13.64 32.91
N SER A 645 9.36 -14.76 33.01
CA SER A 645 9.29 -15.59 34.22
C SER A 645 10.32 -16.74 34.20
N ASN A 646 11.24 -16.77 33.22
CA ASN A 646 12.32 -17.75 33.20
C ASN A 646 13.53 -17.22 33.96
N PHE A 647 13.53 -17.41 35.28
CA PHE A 647 14.62 -16.97 36.14
C PHE A 647 14.87 -17.93 37.32
N GLU A 648 16.09 -17.92 37.82
CA GLU A 648 16.51 -18.53 39.07
C GLU A 648 16.67 -17.44 40.12
N VAL A 649 16.42 -17.79 41.40
CA VAL A 649 16.52 -16.89 42.53
C VAL A 649 17.64 -17.35 43.45
N SER A 650 18.55 -16.44 43.77
CA SER A 650 19.53 -16.61 44.88
C SER A 650 19.42 -15.45 45.86
N VAL A 651 19.91 -15.66 47.08
CA VAL A 651 20.05 -14.59 48.08
C VAL A 651 21.54 -14.42 48.36
N GLU A 652 22.07 -13.24 48.07
CA GLU A 652 23.49 -12.87 48.23
C GLU A 652 23.55 -11.64 49.17
N ASP A 653 24.17 -11.78 50.34
CA ASP A 653 24.29 -10.68 51.32
C ASP A 653 22.95 -9.97 51.65
N ASP A 654 21.88 -10.75 51.83
CA ASP A 654 20.49 -10.32 52.10
C ASP A 654 19.80 -9.59 50.91
N VAL A 655 20.36 -9.68 49.70
CA VAL A 655 19.82 -9.20 48.46
C VAL A 655 19.27 -10.37 47.63
N PHE A 656 18.03 -10.25 47.16
CA PHE A 656 17.47 -11.19 46.20
C PHE A 656 18.07 -10.88 44.81
N VAL A 657 18.66 -11.88 44.19
CA VAL A 657 19.23 -11.81 42.83
C VAL A 657 18.44 -12.73 41.93
N LEU A 658 17.78 -12.17 40.93
CA LEU A 658 17.02 -12.87 39.92
C LEU A 658 17.84 -12.90 38.64
N ARG A 659 18.32 -14.09 38.22
CA ARG A 659 19.02 -14.28 36.95
C ARG A 659 18.11 -14.99 35.97
N GLY A 660 17.81 -14.37 34.86
CA GLY A 660 16.80 -14.87 33.96
C GLY A 660 17.20 -14.85 32.50
N HIS A 661 16.36 -15.49 31.67
CA HIS A 661 16.55 -15.65 30.23
C HIS A 661 15.31 -15.25 29.47
N GLY A 662 15.53 -14.61 28.28
CA GLY A 662 14.51 -14.24 27.33
C GLY A 662 13.67 -13.03 27.71
N TRP A 663 12.83 -12.58 26.79
CA TRP A 663 11.91 -11.45 26.94
C TRP A 663 10.52 -11.80 26.41
N GLY A 664 9.50 -11.67 27.25
CA GLY A 664 8.11 -12.01 26.99
C GLY A 664 7.78 -13.46 27.30
N HIS A 665 6.58 -13.86 26.93
CA HIS A 665 6.01 -15.16 27.28
C HIS A 665 6.71 -16.37 26.60
N GLY A 666 7.43 -16.16 25.51
CA GLY A 666 8.21 -17.20 24.84
C GLY A 666 7.40 -18.19 24.01
N VAL A 667 6.08 -18.06 23.90
CA VAL A 667 5.22 -18.98 23.14
C VAL A 667 5.21 -18.61 21.65
N GLY A 668 5.36 -19.61 20.77
CA GLY A 668 5.34 -19.45 19.32
C GLY A 668 6.62 -18.81 18.76
N LEU A 669 6.50 -17.84 17.86
CA LEU A 669 7.66 -17.25 17.17
C LEU A 669 8.48 -16.34 18.08
N CYS A 670 9.79 -16.58 18.10
CA CYS A 670 10.79 -15.67 18.67
C CYS A 670 11.19 -14.63 17.62
N GLN A 671 10.91 -13.34 17.85
CA GLN A 671 11.20 -12.28 16.88
C GLN A 671 12.70 -12.19 16.55
N ILE A 672 13.58 -12.23 17.58
CA ILE A 672 15.04 -12.20 17.36
C ILE A 672 15.51 -13.47 16.62
N GLY A 673 15.07 -14.65 17.06
CA GLY A 673 15.44 -15.91 16.42
C GLY A 673 15.00 -15.98 14.96
N ALA A 674 13.77 -15.57 14.66
CA ALA A 674 13.24 -15.51 13.31
C ALA A 674 14.01 -14.52 12.41
N ALA A 675 14.40 -13.37 12.94
CA ALA A 675 15.22 -12.41 12.21
C ALA A 675 16.62 -12.97 11.88
N VAL A 676 17.27 -13.63 12.85
CA VAL A 676 18.55 -14.30 12.61
C VAL A 676 18.42 -15.44 11.58
N MET A 677 17.34 -16.21 11.61
CA MET A 677 17.08 -17.23 10.58
C MET A 677 17.01 -16.60 9.18
N ALA A 678 16.26 -15.50 9.02
CA ALA A 678 16.14 -14.82 7.73
C ALA A 678 17.49 -14.29 7.21
N GLU A 679 18.33 -13.70 8.06
CA GLU A 679 19.68 -13.27 7.68
C GLU A 679 20.63 -14.46 7.33
N LYS A 680 20.33 -15.65 7.84
CA LYS A 680 21.00 -16.90 7.43
C LYS A 680 20.44 -17.53 6.16
N GLY A 681 19.48 -16.87 5.48
CA GLY A 681 18.92 -17.29 4.20
C GLY A 681 17.71 -18.22 4.27
N PHE A 682 17.09 -18.39 5.46
CA PHE A 682 15.83 -19.11 5.55
C PHE A 682 14.70 -18.25 4.99
N ASP A 683 13.83 -18.84 4.18
CA ASP A 683 12.61 -18.18 3.71
C ASP A 683 11.54 -18.13 4.82
N TYR A 684 10.52 -17.29 4.64
CA TYR A 684 9.45 -17.12 5.64
C TYR A 684 8.67 -18.39 5.95
N LYS A 685 8.56 -19.33 4.99
CA LYS A 685 7.87 -20.62 5.19
C LYS A 685 8.69 -21.53 6.12
N GLN A 686 9.99 -21.58 5.91
CA GLN A 686 10.92 -22.32 6.78
C GLN A 686 10.94 -21.76 8.19
N ILE A 687 10.92 -20.43 8.33
CA ILE A 687 10.82 -19.74 9.63
C ILE A 687 9.52 -20.13 10.33
N LEU A 688 8.38 -20.03 9.65
CA LEU A 688 7.08 -20.38 10.22
C LEU A 688 6.98 -21.86 10.62
N GLN A 689 7.52 -22.77 9.82
CA GLN A 689 7.53 -24.20 10.12
C GLN A 689 8.43 -24.55 11.33
N HIS A 690 9.48 -23.77 11.58
CA HIS A 690 10.32 -23.94 12.75
C HIS A 690 9.54 -23.71 14.05
N TYR A 691 8.74 -22.66 14.12
CA TYR A 691 8.02 -22.26 15.34
C TYR A 691 6.59 -22.82 15.46
N TYR A 692 5.90 -23.12 14.36
CA TYR A 692 4.52 -23.61 14.32
C TYR A 692 4.45 -24.97 13.62
N ARG A 693 4.92 -25.99 14.34
CA ARG A 693 5.06 -27.34 13.77
C ARG A 693 3.71 -27.96 13.43
N GLY A 694 3.59 -28.44 12.20
CA GLY A 694 2.38 -29.10 11.71
C GLY A 694 1.29 -28.11 11.26
N ALA A 695 1.49 -26.79 11.39
CA ALA A 695 0.62 -25.82 10.77
C ALA A 695 0.99 -25.64 9.29
N GLU A 696 -0.02 -25.39 8.47
CA GLU A 696 0.10 -25.17 7.02
C GLU A 696 -0.18 -23.72 6.66
N ILE A 697 0.53 -23.17 5.66
CA ILE A 697 0.27 -21.84 5.12
C ILE A 697 -0.80 -21.98 4.04
N GLY A 698 -1.90 -21.22 4.17
CA GLY A 698 -2.99 -21.17 3.19
C GLY A 698 -3.66 -19.81 3.14
N LYS A 699 -4.57 -19.61 2.21
CA LYS A 699 -5.40 -18.39 2.09
C LYS A 699 -6.81 -18.65 2.55
#